data_a034379e21ff1332fc5e90f0e475e48e
#
_entry.id   a034379e21ff1332fc5e90f0e475e48e
#
_cell.length_a   1.000
_cell.length_b   1.000
_cell.length_c   1.000
_cell.angle_alpha   90.00
_cell.angle_beta   90.00
_cell.angle_gamma   90.00
#
_symmetry.space_group_name_H-M   'P 1'
#
loop_
_entity.id
_entity.type
_entity.pdbx_description
1 polymer ?
#
loop_
_entity_poly.entity_id
_entity_poly.type
_entity_poly.pdbx_seq_one_letter_code
_entity_poly.pdbx_strand_id
1 'polypeptide(L)'
;MSARHQLGAAVSPKIRMTEPVTEPLAMASACSAPASPSILQQSGTTRLQNWRLILRIFLPFTASFFLSYLFRSINALISIDLSSELALDAADLGFLTSVYFLTFAALQLPIGIWLDRYGPRRVQGALLLFAAAGALLFSTSKGFAALVLGRALIGLGVAAAFTGGLKAIVLWFPKDRVAVMNGWMVMLGALGALSATSPAELLLDWSGGWRGLFGILAALTVASALMIWIVVPEAASAKPSSNEQAPISLKIIYSDPRFWGLAPLSATCAGTAWALQGLWAAPWLTDVDRLPQADVTRHLFIIAVALSFAALLLGIAADRLRRRGVGPQALLGFVAATFIAAQLALILRLPVPSFLPWSIVAAAGSGTILSYAVLAEYFPKEIAGRANGALNLFHFGAAFVIQCIIGVVVAQWPSQDGHYPAIAYQVAFGLNLSLQTAALLWFAFSWLQRRAWVQVSAFRRRAVGRTPIALGSATPSRHPATGWDRLNSAHRQVACWRLAALGSASLAALLALTLAASVVRANVTSYTVATARRDERLAVLPKVEATAPSDAQIAYVLSGFVKNVRSLSVDPVVVRANWIDALDHVTARGAQMLNDYARGESPFTKIGRRTVTIAVSKVVRAAEDAFEIRWEERILETGAHVKRERFTGAVSIVFSSPNTPRLISKNPLGLYVDRFSWSRDSIGDASHESDSSFR
;
A
#
# COMPACT_ATOMS: atom_id res chain seq x y z
N MET A 1 20.96 -21.76 -86.85
CA MET A 1 22.37 -22.29 -86.99
C MET A 1 22.65 -23.00 -85.69
N SER A 2 22.56 -24.33 -85.81
CA SER A 2 23.61 -25.33 -85.81
C SER A 2 24.22 -25.53 -84.40
N ALA A 3 24.27 -26.59 -83.76
CA ALA A 3 24.11 -28.04 -83.95
C ALA A 3 24.70 -28.68 -82.68
N ARG A 4 24.00 -29.64 -82.13
CA ARG A 4 24.36 -31.09 -82.07
C ARG A 4 25.43 -31.48 -81.08
N HIS A 5 25.03 -32.37 -80.23
CA HIS A 5 25.30 -33.85 -80.05
C HIS A 5 26.34 -34.11 -78.91
N GLN A 6 26.34 -35.14 -78.09
CA GLN A 6 25.75 -36.52 -78.02
C GLN A 6 26.03 -37.04 -76.58
N LEU A 7 25.13 -37.68 -75.88
CA LEU A 7 25.03 -39.13 -75.69
C LEU A 7 26.24 -39.87 -75.04
N GLY A 8 25.96 -40.64 -74.01
CA GLY A 8 26.66 -41.85 -73.57
C GLY A 8 26.58 -42.08 -72.06
N ALA A 9 25.59 -42.79 -71.61
CA ALA A 9 25.47 -44.21 -71.27
C ALA A 9 26.22 -44.62 -69.97
N ALA A 10 25.41 -45.03 -69.02
CA ALA A 10 25.46 -46.10 -68.04
C ALA A 10 26.69 -46.98 -67.96
N VAL A 11 27.10 -47.43 -66.78
CA VAL A 11 27.32 -48.81 -66.32
C VAL A 11 27.60 -48.83 -64.80
N SER A 12 26.77 -49.56 -64.07
CA SER A 12 27.13 -50.19 -62.77
C SER A 12 27.92 -51.48 -63.07
N PRO A 13 28.86 -51.93 -62.23
CA PRO A 13 28.58 -53.20 -61.58
C PRO A 13 29.21 -53.47 -60.18
N LYS A 14 28.44 -54.22 -59.40
CA LYS A 14 28.75 -55.48 -58.66
C LYS A 14 29.88 -55.56 -57.63
N ILE A 15 29.43 -55.84 -56.45
CA ILE A 15 29.83 -56.72 -55.35
C ILE A 15 30.99 -57.71 -55.66
N ARG A 16 31.97 -57.76 -54.72
CA ARG A 16 32.68 -58.99 -54.35
C ARG A 16 33.09 -58.97 -52.87
N MET A 17 32.56 -59.96 -52.13
CA MET A 17 33.13 -60.45 -50.87
C MET A 17 34.31 -61.32 -51.13
N THR A 18 35.34 -61.30 -50.29
CA THR A 18 36.17 -62.50 -49.92
C THR A 18 36.80 -62.29 -48.57
N GLU A 19 36.75 -63.31 -47.78
CA GLU A 19 37.24 -63.57 -46.43
C GLU A 19 38.77 -63.84 -46.39
N PRO A 20 39.31 -64.39 -45.26
CA PRO A 20 40.07 -63.71 -44.20
C PRO A 20 41.55 -64.25 -44.20
N VAL A 21 42.43 -63.56 -43.46
CA VAL A 21 43.74 -64.11 -43.03
C VAL A 21 44.20 -63.61 -41.69
N THR A 22 44.23 -64.56 -40.78
CA THR A 22 45.06 -64.82 -39.58
C THR A 22 46.13 -63.80 -39.15
N GLU A 23 46.16 -63.65 -37.82
CA GLU A 23 47.18 -63.07 -36.90
C GLU A 23 48.64 -63.49 -37.18
N PRO A 24 49.64 -62.74 -36.59
CA PRO A 24 50.10 -63.14 -35.29
C PRO A 24 50.55 -61.97 -34.33
N LEU A 25 50.52 -62.32 -33.06
CA LEU A 25 51.04 -61.62 -31.86
C LEU A 25 52.39 -60.97 -32.06
N ALA A 26 52.57 -59.75 -31.55
CA ALA A 26 53.82 -59.21 -31.06
C ALA A 26 53.61 -58.31 -29.86
N MET A 27 54.44 -58.61 -28.84
CA MET A 27 54.50 -58.11 -27.47
C MET A 27 54.60 -56.59 -27.31
N ALA A 28 53.89 -56.11 -26.27
CA ALA A 28 54.26 -55.17 -25.23
C ALA A 28 55.33 -54.13 -25.48
N SER A 29 54.92 -52.90 -25.47
CA SER A 29 55.68 -51.78 -24.96
C SER A 29 54.75 -50.86 -24.17
N ALA A 30 54.89 -50.81 -22.85
CA ALA A 30 54.18 -50.00 -21.93
C ALA A 30 54.53 -48.52 -22.15
N CYS A 31 53.62 -47.72 -22.76
CA CYS A 31 53.58 -46.29 -22.66
C CYS A 31 52.58 -45.90 -21.57
N SER A 32 53.06 -45.48 -20.43
CA SER A 32 52.29 -44.89 -19.35
C SER A 32 51.52 -43.68 -19.87
N ALA A 33 50.23 -43.81 -20.07
CA ALA A 33 49.31 -42.69 -20.23
C ALA A 33 49.34 -41.85 -18.96
N PRO A 34 49.42 -40.51 -19.03
CA PRO A 34 49.35 -39.67 -17.84
C PRO A 34 47.95 -39.89 -17.23
N ALA A 35 47.94 -40.20 -15.93
CA ALA A 35 46.72 -40.36 -15.15
C ALA A 35 45.82 -39.10 -15.32
N SER A 36 44.62 -39.33 -15.81
CA SER A 36 43.57 -38.28 -15.88
C SER A 36 43.46 -37.61 -14.51
N PRO A 37 43.50 -36.28 -14.43
CA PRO A 37 43.38 -35.59 -13.13
C PRO A 37 42.08 -36.05 -12.46
N SER A 38 42.25 -36.51 -11.21
CA SER A 38 41.20 -37.12 -10.42
C SER A 38 39.92 -36.26 -10.40
N ILE A 39 38.76 -36.89 -10.51
CA ILE A 39 37.41 -36.29 -10.40
C ILE A 39 37.29 -35.35 -9.19
N LEU A 40 38.06 -35.56 -8.13
CA LEU A 40 38.15 -34.74 -6.93
C LEU A 40 38.84 -33.39 -7.20
N GLN A 41 39.79 -33.25 -8.12
CA GLN A 41 40.42 -31.98 -8.48
C GLN A 41 39.53 -31.12 -9.38
N GLN A 42 38.75 -31.74 -10.27
CA GLN A 42 37.76 -31.01 -11.08
C GLN A 42 36.59 -30.47 -10.25
N SER A 43 36.17 -31.20 -9.19
CA SER A 43 35.10 -30.74 -8.28
C SER A 43 35.54 -29.59 -7.36
N GLY A 44 36.82 -29.53 -7.00
CA GLY A 44 37.38 -28.44 -6.18
C GLY A 44 37.51 -27.11 -6.96
N THR A 45 38.01 -27.18 -8.19
CA THR A 45 38.17 -25.98 -9.05
C THR A 45 36.82 -25.38 -9.45
N THR A 46 35.83 -26.20 -9.78
CA THR A 46 34.47 -25.72 -10.08
C THR A 46 33.75 -25.13 -8.88
N ARG A 47 33.95 -25.66 -7.65
CA ARG A 47 33.40 -25.07 -6.43
C ARG A 47 34.02 -23.70 -6.13
N LEU A 48 35.31 -23.54 -6.19
CA LEU A 48 36.02 -22.28 -5.96
C LEU A 48 35.65 -21.21 -7.01
N GLN A 49 35.47 -21.60 -8.27
CA GLN A 49 35.04 -20.73 -9.34
C GLN A 49 33.59 -20.24 -9.14
N ASN A 50 32.70 -21.09 -8.72
CA ASN A 50 31.32 -20.75 -8.40
C ASN A 50 31.21 -19.79 -7.22
N TRP A 51 32.00 -19.98 -6.16
CA TRP A 51 31.99 -19.10 -4.99
C TRP A 51 32.49 -17.67 -5.31
N ARG A 52 33.49 -17.57 -6.18
CA ARG A 52 33.98 -16.28 -6.70
C ARG A 52 32.90 -15.54 -7.50
N LEU A 53 32.11 -16.22 -8.30
CA LEU A 53 31.00 -15.63 -9.04
C LEU A 53 29.88 -15.12 -8.09
N ILE A 54 29.59 -15.89 -7.04
CA ILE A 54 28.59 -15.48 -6.03
C ILE A 54 29.06 -14.21 -5.32
N LEU A 55 30.28 -14.16 -4.83
CA LEU A 55 30.79 -13.00 -4.09
C LEU A 55 30.97 -11.77 -4.97
N ARG A 56 31.47 -11.94 -6.20
CA ARG A 56 31.84 -10.81 -7.06
C ARG A 56 30.70 -10.26 -7.90
N ILE A 57 29.68 -11.08 -8.20
CA ILE A 57 28.61 -10.69 -9.09
C ILE A 57 27.27 -10.75 -8.39
N PHE A 58 26.90 -11.92 -7.87
CA PHE A 58 25.57 -12.13 -7.32
C PHE A 58 25.31 -11.24 -6.09
N LEU A 59 26.22 -11.20 -5.12
CA LEU A 59 26.04 -10.47 -3.88
C LEU A 59 25.90 -8.95 -4.09
N PRO A 60 26.73 -8.25 -4.88
CA PRO A 60 26.59 -6.80 -5.13
C PRO A 60 25.25 -6.43 -5.76
N PHE A 61 24.78 -7.17 -6.77
CA PHE A 61 23.50 -6.89 -7.41
C PHE A 61 22.31 -7.25 -6.50
N THR A 62 22.44 -8.33 -5.73
CA THR A 62 21.40 -8.70 -4.76
C THR A 62 21.29 -7.70 -3.62
N ALA A 63 22.40 -7.13 -3.13
CA ALA A 63 22.37 -6.06 -2.13
C ALA A 63 21.65 -4.81 -2.64
N SER A 64 21.87 -4.43 -3.89
CA SER A 64 21.15 -3.30 -4.48
C SER A 64 19.65 -3.57 -4.64
N PHE A 65 19.26 -4.80 -4.95
CA PHE A 65 17.86 -5.18 -5.04
C PHE A 65 17.19 -5.28 -3.67
N PHE A 66 17.90 -5.74 -2.64
CA PHE A 66 17.48 -5.68 -1.26
C PHE A 66 17.17 -4.24 -0.83
N LEU A 67 18.08 -3.29 -1.10
CA LEU A 67 17.87 -1.86 -0.80
C LEU A 67 16.64 -1.31 -1.55
N SER A 68 16.42 -1.71 -2.80
CA SER A 68 15.22 -1.30 -3.56
C SER A 68 13.92 -1.71 -2.87
N TYR A 69 13.84 -2.94 -2.34
CA TYR A 69 12.68 -3.41 -1.59
C TYR A 69 12.54 -2.69 -0.24
N LEU A 70 13.65 -2.45 0.45
CA LEU A 70 13.66 -1.73 1.71
C LEU A 70 13.15 -0.30 1.53
N PHE A 71 13.69 0.46 0.56
CA PHE A 71 13.23 1.82 0.27
C PHE A 71 11.75 1.89 -0.14
N ARG A 72 11.24 0.86 -0.80
CA ARG A 72 9.83 0.78 -1.16
C ARG A 72 8.91 0.63 0.04
N SER A 73 9.34 -0.16 1.04
CA SER A 73 8.49 -0.56 2.17
C SER A 73 8.65 0.31 3.42
N ILE A 74 9.77 1.03 3.57
CA ILE A 74 10.12 1.77 4.78
C ILE A 74 9.14 2.88 5.15
N ASN A 75 8.39 3.41 4.16
CA ASN A 75 7.44 4.50 4.40
C ASN A 75 6.29 4.11 5.31
N ALA A 76 5.86 2.86 5.28
CA ALA A 76 4.81 2.38 6.18
C ALA A 76 5.22 2.53 7.66
N LEU A 77 6.52 2.32 7.96
CA LEU A 77 7.05 2.45 9.32
C LEU A 77 7.11 3.92 9.78
N ILE A 78 7.62 4.82 8.92
CA ILE A 78 7.89 6.21 9.29
C ILE A 78 6.73 7.17 8.98
N SER A 79 5.59 6.68 8.49
CA SER A 79 4.47 7.51 8.04
C SER A 79 3.89 8.39 9.16
N ILE A 80 3.79 7.86 10.37
CA ILE A 80 3.25 8.55 11.54
C ILE A 80 4.20 9.68 11.96
N ASP A 81 5.51 9.40 12.03
CA ASP A 81 6.53 10.38 12.40
C ASP A 81 6.58 11.54 11.39
N LEU A 82 6.52 11.22 10.09
CA LEU A 82 6.48 12.24 9.03
C LEU A 82 5.23 13.12 9.10
N SER A 83 4.05 12.52 9.32
CA SER A 83 2.80 13.27 9.45
C SER A 83 2.81 14.18 10.65
N SER A 84 3.28 13.69 11.80
CA SER A 84 3.29 14.47 13.04
C SER A 84 4.31 15.61 13.02
N GLU A 85 5.50 15.39 12.45
CA GLU A 85 6.58 16.38 12.43
C GLU A 85 6.37 17.49 11.39
N LEU A 86 5.86 17.15 10.22
CA LEU A 86 5.75 18.04 9.06
C LEU A 86 4.30 18.44 8.76
N ALA A 87 3.34 18.07 9.61
CA ALA A 87 1.91 18.32 9.45
C ALA A 87 1.36 17.87 8.10
N LEU A 88 1.81 16.69 7.61
CA LEU A 88 1.39 16.15 6.33
C LEU A 88 0.03 15.46 6.47
N ASP A 89 -0.86 15.76 5.54
CA ASP A 89 -2.14 15.08 5.43
C ASP A 89 -2.02 13.74 4.66
N ALA A 90 -3.14 13.01 4.53
CA ALA A 90 -3.17 11.73 3.82
C ALA A 90 -2.86 11.88 2.32
N ALA A 91 -3.24 13.01 1.69
CA ALA A 91 -2.94 13.28 0.29
C ALA A 91 -1.45 13.54 0.08
N ASP A 92 -0.83 14.31 0.97
CA ASP A 92 0.60 14.56 0.98
C ASP A 92 1.41 13.28 1.14
N LEU A 93 1.05 12.43 2.11
CA LEU A 93 1.69 11.12 2.32
C LEU A 93 1.53 10.19 1.11
N GLY A 94 0.33 10.14 0.56
CA GLY A 94 0.02 9.37 -0.62
C GLY A 94 0.85 9.82 -1.82
N PHE A 95 0.93 11.12 -2.07
CA PHE A 95 1.74 11.70 -3.14
C PHE A 95 3.23 11.48 -2.91
N LEU A 96 3.76 11.83 -1.73
CA LEU A 96 5.16 11.65 -1.35
C LEU A 96 5.67 10.22 -1.61
N THR A 97 4.87 9.24 -1.19
CA THR A 97 5.26 7.83 -1.33
C THR A 97 5.08 7.35 -2.76
N SER A 98 4.10 7.88 -3.49
CA SER A 98 3.80 7.48 -4.86
C SER A 98 4.83 7.96 -5.88
N VAL A 99 5.45 9.12 -5.69
CA VAL A 99 6.46 9.69 -6.60
C VAL A 99 7.62 8.72 -6.84
N TYR A 100 7.97 7.90 -5.85
CA TYR A 100 8.92 6.79 -6.01
C TYR A 100 8.51 5.86 -7.18
N PHE A 101 7.24 5.47 -7.25
CA PHE A 101 6.73 4.59 -8.31
C PHE A 101 6.69 5.29 -9.67
N LEU A 102 6.39 6.58 -9.71
CA LEU A 102 6.36 7.37 -10.93
C LEU A 102 7.74 7.41 -11.60
N THR A 103 8.78 7.76 -10.84
CA THR A 103 10.14 7.86 -11.36
C THR A 103 10.71 6.48 -11.71
N PHE A 104 10.37 5.47 -10.93
CA PHE A 104 10.70 4.08 -11.23
C PHE A 104 10.05 3.64 -12.56
N ALA A 105 8.76 3.93 -12.78
CA ALA A 105 8.02 3.61 -14.00
C ALA A 105 8.64 4.30 -15.24
N ALA A 106 8.96 5.59 -15.13
CA ALA A 106 9.51 6.39 -16.22
C ALA A 106 10.82 5.81 -16.79
N LEU A 107 11.60 5.16 -15.94
CA LEU A 107 12.88 4.57 -16.35
C LEU A 107 12.80 3.13 -16.86
N GLN A 108 11.65 2.43 -16.77
CA GLN A 108 11.56 1.03 -17.18
C GLN A 108 11.98 0.78 -18.65
N LEU A 109 11.61 1.68 -19.54
CA LEU A 109 11.97 1.58 -20.96
C LEU A 109 13.42 2.00 -21.23
N PRO A 110 13.93 3.15 -20.76
CA PRO A 110 15.32 3.55 -20.95
C PRO A 110 16.34 2.58 -20.35
N ILE A 111 16.05 2.01 -19.18
CA ILE A 111 16.96 1.09 -18.49
C ILE A 111 17.32 -0.12 -19.36
N GLY A 112 16.38 -0.69 -20.08
CA GLY A 112 16.66 -1.79 -20.99
C GLY A 112 17.75 -1.43 -22.00
N ILE A 113 17.61 -0.27 -22.64
CA ILE A 113 18.56 0.25 -23.62
C ILE A 113 19.94 0.55 -22.98
N TRP A 114 19.94 1.18 -21.82
CA TRP A 114 21.18 1.50 -21.11
C TRP A 114 21.93 0.25 -20.64
N LEU A 115 21.21 -0.74 -20.13
CA LEU A 115 21.80 -2.03 -19.74
C LEU A 115 22.39 -2.77 -20.93
N ASP A 116 21.80 -2.67 -22.13
CA ASP A 116 22.31 -3.29 -23.34
C ASP A 116 23.56 -2.55 -23.85
N ARG A 117 23.57 -1.22 -23.79
CA ARG A 117 24.65 -0.38 -24.33
C ARG A 117 25.84 -0.27 -23.38
N TYR A 118 25.60 -0.05 -22.09
CA TYR A 118 26.65 0.30 -21.11
C TYR A 118 26.95 -0.82 -20.11
N GLY A 119 26.15 -1.89 -20.13
CA GLY A 119 26.29 -3.03 -19.21
C GLY A 119 25.74 -2.78 -17.80
N PRO A 120 25.46 -3.86 -17.03
CA PRO A 120 24.80 -3.75 -15.73
C PRO A 120 25.65 -3.07 -14.66
N ARG A 121 26.99 -3.21 -14.69
CA ARG A 121 27.92 -2.60 -13.72
C ARG A 121 27.83 -1.09 -13.74
N ARG A 122 27.98 -0.47 -14.91
CA ARG A 122 28.01 0.99 -15.04
C ARG A 122 26.62 1.60 -14.76
N VAL A 123 25.58 1.01 -15.35
CA VAL A 123 24.22 1.53 -15.21
C VAL A 123 23.74 1.43 -13.76
N GLN A 124 23.86 0.27 -13.12
CA GLN A 124 23.40 0.07 -11.76
C GLN A 124 24.21 0.90 -10.77
N GLY A 125 25.54 0.93 -10.89
CA GLY A 125 26.40 1.72 -10.01
C GLY A 125 26.11 3.22 -10.10
N ALA A 126 25.91 3.77 -11.32
CA ALA A 126 25.58 5.17 -11.51
C ALA A 126 24.18 5.51 -10.95
N LEU A 127 23.17 4.67 -11.21
CA LEU A 127 21.82 4.90 -10.71
C LEU A 127 21.76 4.85 -9.19
N LEU A 128 22.49 3.95 -8.53
CA LEU A 128 22.54 3.89 -7.06
C LEU A 128 23.08 5.17 -6.42
N LEU A 129 23.94 5.94 -7.09
CA LEU A 129 24.37 7.24 -6.57
C LEU A 129 23.24 8.25 -6.54
N PHE A 130 22.32 8.22 -7.52
CA PHE A 130 21.09 9.03 -7.45
C PHE A 130 20.20 8.60 -6.28
N ALA A 131 20.10 7.28 -6.02
CA ALA A 131 19.35 6.79 -4.86
C ALA A 131 19.99 7.25 -3.54
N ALA A 132 21.31 7.19 -3.44
CA ALA A 132 22.03 7.65 -2.25
C ALA A 132 21.88 9.17 -2.03
N ALA A 133 22.02 9.97 -3.10
CA ALA A 133 21.78 11.41 -3.05
C ALA A 133 20.33 11.72 -2.64
N GLY A 134 19.36 10.96 -3.17
CA GLY A 134 17.95 11.07 -2.78
C GLY A 134 17.71 10.73 -1.31
N ALA A 135 18.32 9.67 -0.79
CA ALA A 135 18.22 9.28 0.61
C ALA A 135 18.86 10.32 1.55
N LEU A 136 20.00 10.87 1.14
CA LEU A 136 20.66 11.95 1.88
C LEU A 136 19.82 13.24 1.89
N LEU A 137 19.26 13.61 0.73
CA LEU A 137 18.34 14.76 0.63
C LEU A 137 17.12 14.55 1.49
N PHE A 138 16.55 13.35 1.50
CA PHE A 138 15.41 13.00 2.36
C PHE A 138 15.79 13.15 3.84
N SER A 139 16.91 12.60 4.27
CA SER A 139 17.45 12.68 5.64
C SER A 139 17.62 14.13 6.14
N THR A 140 18.06 15.05 5.28
CA THR A 140 18.34 16.45 5.64
C THR A 140 17.18 17.41 5.37
N SER A 141 16.07 16.91 4.84
CA SER A 141 14.93 17.73 4.42
C SER A 141 14.20 18.36 5.62
N LYS A 142 13.78 19.63 5.41
CA LYS A 142 12.97 20.41 6.35
C LYS A 142 11.59 20.79 5.79
N GLY A 143 11.27 20.36 4.57
CA GLY A 143 10.02 20.70 3.89
C GLY A 143 9.60 19.67 2.86
N PHE A 144 8.32 19.69 2.51
CA PHE A 144 7.66 18.72 1.66
C PHE A 144 8.32 18.55 0.28
N ALA A 145 8.66 19.65 -0.39
CA ALA A 145 9.28 19.62 -1.73
C ALA A 145 10.62 18.86 -1.75
N ALA A 146 11.45 19.02 -0.71
CA ALA A 146 12.72 18.31 -0.60
C ALA A 146 12.51 16.81 -0.35
N LEU A 147 11.50 16.43 0.45
CA LEU A 147 11.10 15.04 0.65
C LEU A 147 10.67 14.39 -0.67
N VAL A 148 9.78 15.07 -1.43
CA VAL A 148 9.29 14.60 -2.73
C VAL A 148 10.46 14.41 -3.71
N LEU A 149 11.37 15.37 -3.80
CA LEU A 149 12.56 15.26 -4.65
C LEU A 149 13.47 14.11 -4.20
N GLY A 150 13.69 13.96 -2.90
CA GLY A 150 14.41 12.83 -2.33
C GLY A 150 13.81 11.48 -2.73
N ARG A 151 12.49 11.34 -2.64
CA ARG A 151 11.76 10.15 -3.07
C ARG A 151 11.85 9.91 -4.57
N ALA A 152 11.76 10.97 -5.38
CA ALA A 152 11.93 10.88 -6.82
C ALA A 152 13.32 10.32 -7.19
N LEU A 153 14.37 10.86 -6.56
CA LEU A 153 15.73 10.41 -6.80
C LEU A 153 15.97 8.97 -6.32
N ILE A 154 15.41 8.58 -5.18
CA ILE A 154 15.48 7.19 -4.69
C ILE A 154 14.81 6.25 -5.70
N GLY A 155 13.57 6.55 -6.13
CA GLY A 155 12.84 5.72 -7.09
C GLY A 155 13.57 5.58 -8.42
N LEU A 156 14.12 6.69 -8.94
CA LEU A 156 14.96 6.72 -10.13
C LEU A 156 16.21 5.84 -9.95
N GLY A 157 16.90 5.99 -8.82
CA GLY A 157 18.18 5.35 -8.57
C GLY A 157 18.10 3.82 -8.37
N VAL A 158 16.97 3.30 -7.86
CA VAL A 158 16.81 1.85 -7.67
C VAL A 158 16.05 1.17 -8.82
N ALA A 159 15.62 1.90 -9.84
CA ALA A 159 14.78 1.37 -10.92
C ALA A 159 15.45 0.24 -11.75
N ALA A 160 16.78 0.21 -11.83
CA ALA A 160 17.52 -0.84 -12.52
C ALA A 160 17.88 -2.03 -11.62
N ALA A 161 17.62 -2.00 -10.32
CA ALA A 161 18.16 -2.97 -9.37
C ALA A 161 17.79 -4.42 -9.72
N PHE A 162 16.55 -4.66 -10.10
CA PHE A 162 16.09 -5.99 -10.52
C PHE A 162 16.61 -6.37 -11.91
N THR A 163 16.36 -5.54 -12.91
CA THR A 163 16.70 -5.85 -14.31
C THR A 163 18.20 -5.91 -14.54
N GLY A 164 18.98 -5.05 -13.86
CA GLY A 164 20.44 -5.07 -13.87
C GLY A 164 21.01 -6.35 -13.27
N GLY A 165 20.45 -6.80 -12.14
CA GLY A 165 20.83 -8.05 -11.51
C GLY A 165 20.49 -9.28 -12.34
N LEU A 166 19.29 -9.34 -12.94
CA LEU A 166 18.90 -10.43 -13.86
C LEU A 166 19.86 -10.47 -15.05
N LYS A 167 20.20 -9.32 -15.64
CA LYS A 167 21.15 -9.27 -16.75
C LYS A 167 22.55 -9.70 -16.32
N ALA A 168 23.02 -9.29 -15.15
CA ALA A 168 24.28 -9.75 -14.61
C ALA A 168 24.32 -11.29 -14.45
N ILE A 169 23.25 -11.87 -13.89
CA ILE A 169 23.15 -13.33 -13.73
C ILE A 169 23.25 -14.04 -15.10
N VAL A 170 22.53 -13.56 -16.11
CA VAL A 170 22.57 -14.14 -17.46
C VAL A 170 23.94 -14.02 -18.11
N LEU A 171 24.70 -12.95 -17.85
CA LEU A 171 26.01 -12.72 -18.47
C LEU A 171 27.12 -13.58 -17.87
N TRP A 172 27.10 -13.84 -16.55
CA TRP A 172 28.23 -14.46 -15.86
C TRP A 172 27.96 -15.87 -15.33
N PHE A 173 26.69 -16.28 -15.19
CA PHE A 173 26.36 -17.62 -14.68
C PHE A 173 26.06 -18.61 -15.81
N PRO A 174 26.38 -19.90 -15.62
CA PRO A 174 25.99 -20.97 -16.55
C PRO A 174 24.46 -21.03 -16.73
N LYS A 175 24.01 -21.35 -17.97
CA LYS A 175 22.59 -21.34 -18.35
C LYS A 175 21.71 -22.24 -17.46
N ASP A 176 22.24 -23.35 -16.99
CA ASP A 176 21.58 -24.30 -16.07
C ASP A 176 21.32 -23.72 -14.68
N ARG A 177 22.08 -22.69 -14.26
CA ARG A 177 21.97 -22.06 -12.94
C ARG A 177 21.21 -20.75 -12.93
N VAL A 178 20.97 -20.14 -14.08
CA VAL A 178 20.32 -18.83 -14.20
C VAL A 178 18.97 -18.82 -13.47
N ALA A 179 18.13 -19.83 -13.65
CA ALA A 179 16.82 -19.90 -13.01
C ALA A 179 16.91 -19.95 -11.47
N VAL A 180 17.86 -20.72 -10.95
CA VAL A 180 18.09 -20.85 -9.50
C VAL A 180 18.63 -19.54 -8.91
N MET A 181 19.60 -18.91 -9.59
CA MET A 181 20.16 -17.63 -9.14
C MET A 181 19.12 -16.52 -9.16
N ASN A 182 18.27 -16.45 -10.17
CA ASN A 182 17.15 -15.51 -10.23
C ASN A 182 16.17 -15.74 -9.05
N GLY A 183 15.86 -17.00 -8.73
CA GLY A 183 15.02 -17.33 -7.58
C GLY A 183 15.64 -16.85 -6.25
N TRP A 184 16.93 -17.10 -6.04
CA TRP A 184 17.65 -16.62 -4.86
C TRP A 184 17.69 -15.09 -4.79
N MET A 185 17.91 -14.41 -5.91
CA MET A 185 17.92 -12.96 -5.97
C MET A 185 16.56 -12.38 -5.54
N VAL A 186 15.45 -12.93 -6.05
CA VAL A 186 14.10 -12.47 -5.68
C VAL A 186 13.84 -12.71 -4.20
N MET A 187 14.22 -13.87 -3.66
CA MET A 187 14.05 -14.20 -2.24
C MET A 187 14.85 -13.25 -1.34
N LEU A 188 16.13 -13.03 -1.65
CA LEU A 188 16.98 -12.13 -0.87
C LEU A 188 16.54 -10.67 -1.00
N GLY A 189 16.02 -10.27 -2.18
CA GLY A 189 15.37 -8.97 -2.36
C GLY A 189 14.16 -8.79 -1.44
N ALA A 190 13.30 -9.81 -1.33
CA ALA A 190 12.12 -9.75 -0.46
C ALA A 190 12.48 -9.60 1.03
N LEU A 191 13.67 -10.06 1.48
CA LEU A 191 14.17 -9.78 2.81
C LEU A 191 14.38 -8.28 3.06
N GLY A 192 14.56 -7.46 2.01
CA GLY A 192 14.58 -6.00 2.12
C GLY A 192 13.26 -5.43 2.63
N ALA A 193 12.12 -5.97 2.17
CA ALA A 193 10.81 -5.57 2.69
C ALA A 193 10.61 -6.02 4.16
N LEU A 194 11.11 -7.21 4.51
CA LEU A 194 11.09 -7.70 5.88
C LEU A 194 11.96 -6.81 6.80
N SER A 195 13.12 -6.40 6.31
CA SER A 195 14.04 -5.52 7.06
C SER A 195 13.49 -4.10 7.25
N ALA A 196 12.52 -3.68 6.44
CA ALA A 196 11.82 -2.39 6.58
C ALA A 196 10.76 -2.37 7.70
N THR A 197 10.64 -3.43 8.49
CA THR A 197 9.73 -3.57 9.64
C THR A 197 10.51 -3.53 10.97
N SER A 198 10.37 -4.53 11.83
CA SER A 198 11.04 -4.56 13.16
C SER A 198 12.56 -4.29 13.10
N PRO A 199 13.35 -4.80 12.12
CA PRO A 199 14.76 -4.43 12.06
C PRO A 199 15.00 -2.94 11.80
N ALA A 200 14.16 -2.32 10.97
CA ALA A 200 14.26 -0.88 10.70
C ALA A 200 13.77 -0.05 11.89
N GLU A 201 12.79 -0.53 12.67
CA GLU A 201 12.35 0.10 13.92
C GLU A 201 13.49 0.19 14.95
N LEU A 202 14.21 -0.92 15.18
CA LEU A 202 15.39 -0.90 16.03
C LEU A 202 16.46 0.10 15.53
N LEU A 203 16.64 0.19 14.22
CA LEU A 203 17.58 1.13 13.62
C LEU A 203 17.08 2.58 13.71
N LEU A 204 15.77 2.80 13.62
CA LEU A 204 15.11 4.09 13.81
C LEU A 204 15.38 4.63 15.21
N ASP A 205 15.17 3.79 16.25
CA ASP A 205 15.41 4.13 17.64
C ASP A 205 16.89 4.45 17.90
N TRP A 206 17.79 3.59 17.38
CA TRP A 206 19.23 3.77 17.55
C TRP A 206 19.76 5.01 16.84
N SER A 207 19.24 5.37 15.69
CA SER A 207 19.69 6.50 14.86
C SER A 207 19.06 7.85 15.27
N GLY A 208 18.16 7.87 16.25
CA GLY A 208 17.49 9.09 16.70
C GLY A 208 16.40 9.58 15.75
N GLY A 209 15.71 8.66 15.07
CA GLY A 209 14.56 8.95 14.23
C GLY A 209 14.78 8.73 12.73
N TRP A 210 13.76 9.05 11.93
CA TRP A 210 13.74 8.76 10.49
C TRP A 210 14.86 9.46 9.69
N ARG A 211 15.34 10.63 10.14
CA ARG A 211 16.46 11.34 9.50
C ARG A 211 17.76 10.53 9.61
N GLY A 212 18.08 10.05 10.81
CA GLY A 212 19.26 9.21 11.03
C GLY A 212 19.17 7.90 10.25
N LEU A 213 18.00 7.26 10.24
CA LEU A 213 17.74 6.05 9.45
C LEU A 213 18.04 6.28 7.96
N PHE A 214 17.51 7.35 7.37
CA PHE A 214 17.78 7.66 5.94
C PHE A 214 19.23 8.04 5.67
N GLY A 215 19.94 8.64 6.62
CA GLY A 215 21.37 8.85 6.55
C GLY A 215 22.16 7.54 6.46
N ILE A 216 21.81 6.56 7.28
CA ILE A 216 22.40 5.22 7.23
C ILE A 216 22.07 4.51 5.91
N LEU A 217 20.82 4.59 5.44
CA LEU A 217 20.42 4.02 4.15
C LEU A 217 21.17 4.67 2.98
N ALA A 218 21.45 5.97 3.03
CA ALA A 218 22.26 6.65 2.05
C ALA A 218 23.68 6.08 2.02
N ALA A 219 24.32 5.92 3.19
CA ALA A 219 25.65 5.34 3.32
C ALA A 219 25.71 3.89 2.81
N LEU A 220 24.73 3.06 3.16
CA LEU A 220 24.61 1.68 2.66
C LEU A 220 24.41 1.63 1.14
N THR A 221 23.69 2.61 0.58
CA THR A 221 23.47 2.70 -0.87
C THR A 221 24.74 3.11 -1.60
N VAL A 222 25.54 4.06 -1.06
CA VAL A 222 26.86 4.39 -1.56
C VAL A 222 27.78 3.16 -1.50
N ALA A 223 27.80 2.45 -0.37
CA ALA A 223 28.61 1.25 -0.21
C ALA A 223 28.24 0.18 -1.25
N SER A 224 26.93 -0.01 -1.53
CA SER A 224 26.45 -0.92 -2.57
C SER A 224 26.88 -0.49 -3.98
N ALA A 225 26.84 0.82 -4.30
CA ALA A 225 27.32 1.37 -5.56
C ALA A 225 28.82 1.13 -5.75
N LEU A 226 29.62 1.43 -4.72
CA LEU A 226 31.06 1.20 -4.71
C LEU A 226 31.40 -0.29 -4.81
N MET A 227 30.67 -1.15 -4.10
CA MET A 227 30.85 -2.59 -4.21
C MET A 227 30.62 -3.08 -5.65
N ILE A 228 29.59 -2.58 -6.34
CA ILE A 228 29.37 -2.91 -7.76
C ILE A 228 30.54 -2.40 -8.63
N TRP A 229 31.04 -1.19 -8.42
CA TRP A 229 32.11 -0.64 -9.26
C TRP A 229 33.47 -1.26 -8.99
N ILE A 230 33.79 -1.62 -7.76
CA ILE A 230 35.09 -2.18 -7.39
C ILE A 230 35.16 -3.67 -7.63
N VAL A 231 34.10 -4.42 -7.23
CA VAL A 231 34.15 -5.89 -7.15
C VAL A 231 33.68 -6.56 -8.43
N VAL A 232 32.65 -5.97 -9.12
CA VAL A 232 32.09 -6.57 -10.35
C VAL A 232 33.04 -6.36 -11.52
N PRO A 233 33.48 -7.39 -12.24
CA PRO A 233 34.32 -7.24 -13.44
C PRO A 233 33.51 -6.57 -14.55
N GLU A 234 34.24 -5.87 -15.43
CA GLU A 234 33.60 -5.30 -16.61
C GLU A 234 33.24 -6.43 -17.58
N ALA A 235 31.97 -6.47 -18.00
CA ALA A 235 31.57 -7.41 -19.02
C ALA A 235 32.29 -7.05 -20.31
N ALA A 236 32.97 -8.01 -20.94
CA ALA A 236 33.50 -7.80 -22.29
C ALA A 236 32.33 -7.30 -23.15
N SER A 237 32.47 -6.08 -23.67
CA SER A 237 31.43 -5.47 -24.51
C SER A 237 31.21 -6.43 -25.68
N ALA A 238 30.11 -7.15 -25.68
CA ALA A 238 29.73 -7.92 -26.85
C ALA A 238 29.64 -6.89 -27.98
N LYS A 239 30.58 -6.92 -28.92
CA LYS A 239 30.48 -6.13 -30.15
C LYS A 239 29.07 -6.38 -30.68
N PRO A 240 28.31 -5.33 -31.02
CA PRO A 240 27.00 -5.53 -31.62
C PRO A 240 27.18 -6.52 -32.78
N SER A 241 26.55 -7.67 -32.72
CA SER A 241 26.58 -8.58 -33.85
C SER A 241 25.94 -7.83 -35.00
N SER A 242 26.63 -7.80 -36.16
CA SER A 242 26.18 -7.13 -37.37
C SER A 242 24.84 -7.60 -37.92
N ASN A 243 24.17 -8.46 -37.16
CA ASN A 243 22.86 -9.03 -37.43
C ASN A 243 21.80 -8.57 -36.40
N GLU A 244 21.99 -7.39 -35.77
CA GLU A 244 20.93 -6.79 -34.95
C GLU A 244 19.73 -6.46 -35.86
N GLN A 245 18.77 -7.37 -35.86
CA GLN A 245 17.44 -7.09 -36.37
C GLN A 245 16.96 -5.76 -35.83
N ALA A 246 16.43 -4.91 -36.71
CA ALA A 246 15.89 -3.59 -36.40
C ALA A 246 15.13 -3.61 -35.05
N PRO A 247 15.23 -2.57 -34.22
CA PRO A 247 14.63 -2.57 -32.90
C PRO A 247 13.16 -2.93 -32.99
N ILE A 248 12.80 -4.13 -32.51
CA ILE A 248 11.42 -4.61 -32.55
C ILE A 248 10.57 -3.60 -31.80
N SER A 249 9.67 -2.94 -32.52
CA SER A 249 8.86 -1.85 -32.00
C SER A 249 7.94 -2.30 -30.88
N LEU A 250 7.89 -1.55 -29.76
CA LEU A 250 6.89 -1.75 -28.68
C LEU A 250 5.45 -1.73 -29.21
N LYS A 251 5.22 -1.17 -30.39
CA LYS A 251 3.94 -1.16 -31.08
C LYS A 251 3.38 -2.58 -31.28
N ILE A 252 4.24 -3.59 -31.50
CA ILE A 252 3.82 -4.98 -31.63
C ILE A 252 3.18 -5.48 -30.33
N ILE A 253 3.73 -5.10 -29.15
CA ILE A 253 3.21 -5.51 -27.85
C ILE A 253 1.90 -4.80 -27.54
N TYR A 254 1.85 -3.49 -27.72
CA TYR A 254 0.65 -2.68 -27.43
C TYR A 254 -0.48 -2.82 -28.46
N SER A 255 -0.19 -3.34 -29.65
CA SER A 255 -1.22 -3.67 -30.65
C SER A 255 -1.83 -5.07 -30.43
N ASP A 256 -1.25 -5.89 -29.56
CA ASP A 256 -1.78 -7.24 -29.29
C ASP A 256 -2.95 -7.19 -28.29
N PRO A 257 -4.16 -7.60 -28.68
CA PRO A 257 -5.31 -7.59 -27.77
C PRO A 257 -5.15 -8.54 -26.56
N ARG A 258 -4.23 -9.51 -26.62
CA ARG A 258 -3.93 -10.41 -25.51
C ARG A 258 -3.24 -9.67 -24.37
N PHE A 259 -2.40 -8.68 -24.71
CA PHE A 259 -1.75 -7.81 -23.73
C PHE A 259 -2.80 -7.03 -22.95
N TRP A 260 -3.75 -6.39 -23.63
CA TRP A 260 -4.82 -5.59 -22.98
C TRP A 260 -5.86 -6.45 -22.26
N GLY A 261 -5.97 -7.72 -22.58
CA GLY A 261 -6.76 -8.67 -21.79
C GLY A 261 -6.13 -8.99 -20.44
N LEU A 262 -4.81 -8.87 -20.29
CA LEU A 262 -4.04 -9.18 -19.08
C LEU A 262 -3.68 -7.92 -18.27
N ALA A 263 -3.20 -6.88 -18.94
CA ALA A 263 -2.54 -5.73 -18.32
C ALA A 263 -3.40 -5.01 -17.26
N PRO A 264 -4.71 -4.75 -17.45
CA PRO A 264 -5.52 -4.08 -16.43
C PRO A 264 -5.59 -4.85 -15.11
N LEU A 265 -5.83 -6.17 -15.16
CA LEU A 265 -5.89 -7.01 -13.95
C LEU A 265 -4.53 -7.06 -13.25
N SER A 266 -3.48 -7.30 -14.02
CA SER A 266 -2.13 -7.40 -13.48
C SER A 266 -1.67 -6.09 -12.87
N ALA A 267 -1.93 -4.95 -13.53
CA ALA A 267 -1.55 -3.62 -13.07
C ALA A 267 -2.31 -3.21 -11.79
N THR A 268 -3.63 -3.43 -11.77
CA THR A 268 -4.43 -3.06 -10.59
C THR A 268 -4.08 -3.93 -9.38
N CYS A 269 -3.90 -5.24 -9.55
CA CYS A 269 -3.49 -6.12 -8.44
C CYS A 269 -2.09 -5.79 -7.93
N ALA A 270 -1.11 -5.62 -8.83
CA ALA A 270 0.26 -5.27 -8.45
C ALA A 270 0.34 -3.89 -7.78
N GLY A 271 -0.29 -2.88 -8.42
CA GLY A 271 -0.32 -1.52 -7.91
C GLY A 271 -0.96 -1.42 -6.54
N THR A 272 -2.09 -2.08 -6.33
CA THR A 272 -2.75 -2.13 -5.03
C THR A 272 -1.89 -2.83 -3.98
N ALA A 273 -1.32 -4.00 -4.29
CA ALA A 273 -0.48 -4.72 -3.34
C ALA A 273 0.69 -3.84 -2.87
N TRP A 274 1.33 -3.12 -3.78
CA TRP A 274 2.45 -2.25 -3.46
C TRP A 274 2.03 -0.97 -2.73
N ALA A 275 0.87 -0.39 -3.07
CA ALA A 275 0.33 0.78 -2.37
C ALA A 275 -0.06 0.43 -0.92
N LEU A 276 -0.76 -0.68 -0.72
CA LEU A 276 -1.19 -1.12 0.60
C LEU A 276 0.01 -1.50 1.49
N GLN A 277 0.96 -2.28 0.97
CA GLN A 277 2.14 -2.71 1.73
C GLN A 277 3.15 -1.58 1.96
N GLY A 278 3.28 -0.66 1.00
CA GLY A 278 4.26 0.42 1.04
C GLY A 278 3.87 1.60 1.92
N LEU A 279 2.56 1.77 2.19
CA LEU A 279 2.06 2.87 3.02
C LEU A 279 0.79 2.51 3.78
N TRP A 280 -0.31 2.15 3.09
CA TRP A 280 -1.66 2.23 3.64
C TRP A 280 -2.02 1.15 4.67
N ALA A 281 -1.21 0.09 4.81
CA ALA A 281 -1.42 -0.91 5.86
C ALA A 281 -1.20 -0.32 7.26
N ALA A 282 -0.16 0.50 7.47
CA ALA A 282 0.12 1.09 8.77
C ALA A 282 -0.97 2.08 9.21
N PRO A 283 -1.37 3.10 8.42
CA PRO A 283 -2.48 3.99 8.79
C PRO A 283 -3.80 3.24 9.04
N TRP A 284 -4.12 2.20 8.25
CA TRP A 284 -5.29 1.38 8.54
C TRP A 284 -5.22 0.73 9.92
N LEU A 285 -4.11 0.08 10.25
CA LEU A 285 -3.93 -0.61 11.53
C LEU A 285 -4.00 0.37 12.71
N THR A 286 -3.47 1.59 12.54
CA THR A 286 -3.49 2.63 13.55
C THR A 286 -4.86 3.28 13.68
N ASP A 287 -5.49 3.70 12.57
CA ASP A 287 -6.70 4.52 12.57
C ASP A 287 -7.98 3.67 12.70
N VAL A 288 -8.04 2.53 12.01
CA VAL A 288 -9.24 1.68 11.94
C VAL A 288 -9.23 0.61 13.03
N ASP A 289 -8.10 -0.09 13.18
CA ASP A 289 -7.96 -1.19 14.14
C ASP A 289 -7.51 -0.67 15.52
N ARG A 290 -7.07 0.60 15.62
CA ARG A 290 -6.64 1.28 16.86
C ARG A 290 -5.50 0.55 17.59
N LEU A 291 -4.58 -0.03 16.82
CA LEU A 291 -3.44 -0.74 17.37
C LEU A 291 -2.32 0.23 17.82
N PRO A 292 -1.66 -0.05 18.94
CA PRO A 292 -0.45 0.68 19.33
C PRO A 292 0.69 0.42 18.35
N GLN A 293 1.66 1.35 18.25
CA GLN A 293 2.75 1.32 17.27
C GLN A 293 3.51 -0.02 17.24
N ALA A 294 3.81 -0.61 18.39
CA ALA A 294 4.52 -1.90 18.49
C ALA A 294 3.73 -3.04 17.80
N ASP A 295 2.39 -3.05 17.96
CA ASP A 295 1.54 -4.06 17.32
C ASP A 295 1.40 -3.79 15.82
N VAL A 296 1.37 -2.53 15.38
CA VAL A 296 1.40 -2.16 13.96
C VAL A 296 2.66 -2.72 13.31
N THR A 297 3.84 -2.47 13.89
CA THR A 297 5.12 -3.00 13.39
C THR A 297 5.13 -4.52 13.33
N ARG A 298 4.58 -5.18 14.36
CA ARG A 298 4.44 -6.64 14.39
C ARG A 298 3.54 -7.16 13.26
N HIS A 299 2.42 -6.48 12.97
CA HIS A 299 1.56 -6.82 11.84
C HIS A 299 2.28 -6.63 10.50
N LEU A 300 2.99 -5.52 10.32
CA LEU A 300 3.80 -5.27 9.11
C LEU A 300 4.88 -6.35 8.91
N PHE A 301 5.50 -6.83 10.00
CA PHE A 301 6.44 -7.94 9.95
C PHE A 301 5.77 -9.23 9.48
N ILE A 302 4.60 -9.59 10.03
CA ILE A 302 3.83 -10.79 9.63
C ILE A 302 3.44 -10.68 8.14
N ILE A 303 2.99 -9.50 7.68
CA ILE A 303 2.65 -9.22 6.28
C ILE A 303 3.87 -9.45 5.37
N ALA A 304 5.04 -8.96 5.75
CA ALA A 304 6.28 -9.11 4.98
C ALA A 304 6.75 -10.57 4.93
N VAL A 305 6.60 -11.32 6.02
CA VAL A 305 6.85 -12.77 6.07
C VAL A 305 5.89 -13.51 5.13
N ALA A 306 4.58 -13.20 5.20
CA ALA A 306 3.57 -13.79 4.34
C ALA A 306 3.88 -13.55 2.85
N LEU A 307 4.28 -12.33 2.48
CA LEU A 307 4.71 -12.00 1.11
C LEU A 307 5.88 -12.87 0.65
N SER A 308 6.90 -13.02 1.48
CA SER A 308 8.13 -13.74 1.15
C SER A 308 7.88 -15.22 0.93
N PHE A 309 7.11 -15.86 1.81
CA PHE A 309 6.76 -17.27 1.67
C PHE A 309 5.75 -17.53 0.55
N ALA A 310 4.81 -16.63 0.34
CA ALA A 310 3.79 -16.79 -0.68
C ALA A 310 4.38 -16.81 -2.09
N ALA A 311 5.39 -16.00 -2.39
CA ALA A 311 6.07 -15.99 -3.67
C ALA A 311 6.65 -17.37 -4.01
N LEU A 312 7.27 -18.04 -3.02
CA LEU A 312 7.81 -19.39 -3.17
C LEU A 312 6.70 -20.44 -3.33
N LEU A 313 5.69 -20.39 -2.44
CA LEU A 313 4.57 -21.33 -2.45
C LEU A 313 3.75 -21.23 -3.74
N LEU A 314 3.53 -20.01 -4.21
CA LEU A 314 2.79 -19.75 -5.45
C LEU A 314 3.55 -20.29 -6.67
N GLY A 315 4.89 -20.17 -6.72
CA GLY A 315 5.71 -20.78 -7.76
C GLY A 315 5.60 -22.30 -7.77
N ILE A 316 5.69 -22.95 -6.60
CA ILE A 316 5.53 -24.40 -6.46
C ILE A 316 4.10 -24.84 -6.84
N ALA A 317 3.09 -24.10 -6.39
CA ALA A 317 1.70 -24.38 -6.71
C ALA A 317 1.42 -24.26 -8.22
N ALA A 318 1.96 -23.21 -8.85
CA ALA A 318 1.83 -23.02 -10.30
C ALA A 318 2.39 -24.20 -11.09
N ASP A 319 3.56 -24.70 -10.69
CA ASP A 319 4.19 -25.83 -11.36
C ASP A 319 3.41 -27.14 -11.17
N ARG A 320 2.94 -27.42 -9.94
CA ARG A 320 2.09 -28.58 -9.66
C ARG A 320 0.75 -28.55 -10.38
N LEU A 321 0.09 -27.39 -10.39
CA LEU A 321 -1.21 -27.20 -11.04
C LEU A 321 -1.09 -27.26 -12.57
N ARG A 322 0.00 -26.75 -13.14
CA ARG A 322 0.31 -26.87 -14.56
C ARG A 322 0.44 -28.34 -14.99
N ARG A 323 1.11 -29.18 -14.18
CA ARG A 323 1.20 -30.63 -14.42
C ARG A 323 -0.17 -31.33 -14.38
N ARG A 324 -1.16 -30.75 -13.68
CA ARG A 324 -2.55 -31.21 -13.62
C ARG A 324 -3.45 -30.58 -14.70
N GLY A 325 -2.87 -29.85 -15.66
CA GLY A 325 -3.60 -29.22 -16.76
C GLY A 325 -4.25 -27.86 -16.43
N VAL A 326 -3.99 -27.28 -15.26
CA VAL A 326 -4.46 -25.93 -14.93
C VAL A 326 -3.50 -24.91 -15.50
N GLY A 327 -3.98 -24.08 -16.43
CA GLY A 327 -3.18 -23.03 -17.05
C GLY A 327 -2.90 -21.85 -16.09
N PRO A 328 -1.82 -21.08 -16.34
CA PRO A 328 -1.44 -19.96 -15.48
C PRO A 328 -2.50 -18.85 -15.45
N GLN A 329 -3.33 -18.71 -16.50
CA GLN A 329 -4.43 -17.75 -16.55
C GLN A 329 -5.52 -18.06 -15.50
N ALA A 330 -5.89 -19.35 -15.35
CA ALA A 330 -6.89 -19.76 -14.36
C ALA A 330 -6.36 -19.53 -12.93
N LEU A 331 -5.09 -19.84 -12.68
CA LEU A 331 -4.45 -19.61 -11.40
C LEU A 331 -4.35 -18.10 -11.07
N LEU A 332 -3.99 -17.27 -12.06
CA LEU A 332 -3.95 -15.82 -11.90
C LEU A 332 -5.34 -15.27 -11.54
N GLY A 333 -6.39 -15.71 -12.23
CA GLY A 333 -7.77 -15.32 -11.91
C GLY A 333 -8.20 -15.72 -10.51
N PHE A 334 -7.86 -16.93 -10.07
CA PHE A 334 -8.13 -17.40 -8.70
C PHE A 334 -7.40 -16.57 -7.64
N VAL A 335 -6.10 -16.30 -7.84
CA VAL A 335 -5.30 -15.47 -6.92
C VAL A 335 -5.86 -14.04 -6.86
N ALA A 336 -6.25 -13.47 -8.00
CA ALA A 336 -6.87 -12.14 -8.04
C ALA A 336 -8.23 -12.12 -7.32
N ALA A 337 -9.06 -13.15 -7.48
CA ALA A 337 -10.33 -13.26 -6.74
C ALA A 337 -10.11 -13.38 -5.22
N THR A 338 -9.11 -14.16 -4.79
CA THR A 338 -8.72 -14.26 -3.37
C THR A 338 -8.22 -12.93 -2.82
N PHE A 339 -7.45 -12.17 -3.62
CA PHE A 339 -6.98 -10.84 -3.27
C PHE A 339 -8.14 -9.84 -3.06
N ILE A 340 -9.13 -9.85 -3.96
CA ILE A 340 -10.34 -9.05 -3.87
C ILE A 340 -11.16 -9.44 -2.64
N ALA A 341 -11.33 -10.75 -2.39
CA ALA A 341 -12.08 -11.23 -1.22
C ALA A 341 -11.42 -10.82 0.11
N ALA A 342 -10.10 -10.86 0.21
CA ALA A 342 -9.39 -10.42 1.40
C ALA A 342 -9.53 -8.90 1.65
N GLN A 343 -9.47 -8.07 0.60
CA GLN A 343 -9.74 -6.64 0.72
C GLN A 343 -11.20 -6.36 1.11
N LEU A 344 -12.15 -7.12 0.56
CA LEU A 344 -13.56 -6.99 0.95
C LEU A 344 -13.76 -7.32 2.43
N ALA A 345 -13.05 -8.34 2.95
CA ALA A 345 -13.10 -8.68 4.38
C ALA A 345 -12.59 -7.53 5.27
N LEU A 346 -11.53 -6.81 4.85
CA LEU A 346 -11.04 -5.60 5.52
C LEU A 346 -12.09 -4.49 5.50
N ILE A 347 -12.63 -4.17 4.31
CA ILE A 347 -13.61 -3.09 4.11
C ILE A 347 -14.86 -3.32 4.95
N LEU A 348 -15.37 -4.56 4.99
CA LEU A 348 -16.54 -4.96 5.77
C LEU A 348 -16.23 -5.15 7.26
N ARG A 349 -14.96 -5.05 7.67
CA ARG A 349 -14.50 -5.25 9.04
C ARG A 349 -15.03 -6.57 9.62
N LEU A 350 -14.85 -7.67 8.87
CA LEU A 350 -15.29 -8.98 9.33
C LEU A 350 -14.61 -9.33 10.67
N PRO A 351 -15.29 -10.05 11.57
CA PRO A 351 -14.76 -10.39 12.90
C PRO A 351 -13.69 -11.50 12.81
N VAL A 352 -12.60 -11.19 12.11
CA VAL A 352 -11.42 -12.05 11.97
C VAL A 352 -10.18 -11.29 12.43
N PRO A 353 -9.15 -11.96 12.94
CA PRO A 353 -7.91 -11.28 13.33
C PRO A 353 -7.33 -10.50 12.14
N SER A 354 -7.01 -9.21 12.34
CA SER A 354 -6.59 -8.29 11.26
C SER A 354 -5.36 -8.76 10.49
N PHE A 355 -4.44 -9.48 11.14
CA PHE A 355 -3.27 -10.03 10.45
C PHE A 355 -3.63 -11.03 9.35
N LEU A 356 -4.78 -11.73 9.43
CA LEU A 356 -5.17 -12.75 8.45
C LEU A 356 -5.51 -12.18 7.07
N PRO A 357 -6.49 -11.25 6.93
CA PRO A 357 -6.77 -10.66 5.63
C PRO A 357 -5.59 -9.86 5.08
N TRP A 358 -4.80 -9.18 5.91
CA TRP A 358 -3.58 -8.50 5.48
C TRP A 358 -2.52 -9.47 4.95
N SER A 359 -2.32 -10.61 5.60
CA SER A 359 -1.41 -11.66 5.11
C SER A 359 -1.85 -12.25 3.77
N ILE A 360 -3.17 -12.43 3.57
CA ILE A 360 -3.72 -12.89 2.29
C ILE A 360 -3.52 -11.83 1.20
N VAL A 361 -3.75 -10.55 1.51
CA VAL A 361 -3.47 -9.43 0.61
C VAL A 361 -1.99 -9.44 0.18
N ALA A 362 -1.07 -9.60 1.12
CA ALA A 362 0.37 -9.68 0.82
C ALA A 362 0.73 -10.90 -0.02
N ALA A 363 0.20 -12.07 0.36
CA ALA A 363 0.44 -13.32 -0.34
C ALA A 363 -0.08 -13.28 -1.79
N ALA A 364 -1.31 -12.79 -1.99
CA ALA A 364 -1.91 -12.67 -3.30
C ALA A 364 -1.22 -11.59 -4.16
N GLY A 365 -0.67 -10.54 -3.55
CA GLY A 365 0.14 -9.52 -4.23
C GLY A 365 1.39 -10.10 -4.90
N SER A 366 1.95 -11.22 -4.40
CA SER A 366 3.04 -11.93 -5.07
C SER A 366 2.60 -12.60 -6.38
N GLY A 367 1.30 -12.67 -6.66
CA GLY A 367 0.72 -13.23 -7.88
C GLY A 367 1.10 -12.50 -9.17
N THR A 368 1.74 -11.33 -9.08
CA THR A 368 2.34 -10.63 -10.23
C THR A 368 3.30 -11.52 -11.03
N ILE A 369 3.97 -12.48 -10.37
CA ILE A 369 4.84 -13.49 -11.03
C ILE A 369 4.07 -14.30 -12.06
N LEU A 370 2.81 -14.63 -11.77
CA LEU A 370 1.95 -15.37 -12.70
C LEU A 370 1.62 -14.57 -13.96
N SER A 371 1.54 -13.25 -13.85
CA SER A 371 1.30 -12.37 -15.01
C SER A 371 2.43 -12.44 -16.01
N TYR A 372 3.69 -12.53 -15.55
CA TYR A 372 4.84 -12.72 -16.44
C TYR A 372 4.82 -14.11 -17.09
N ALA A 373 4.38 -15.14 -16.37
CA ALA A 373 4.22 -16.48 -16.93
C ALA A 373 3.13 -16.51 -18.03
N VAL A 374 2.00 -15.84 -17.80
CA VAL A 374 0.95 -15.67 -18.82
C VAL A 374 1.46 -14.89 -20.03
N LEU A 375 2.22 -13.82 -19.79
CA LEU A 375 2.77 -12.98 -20.85
C LEU A 375 3.78 -13.74 -21.72
N ALA A 376 4.60 -14.61 -21.10
CA ALA A 376 5.55 -15.47 -21.80
C ALA A 376 4.88 -16.50 -22.72
N GLU A 377 3.60 -16.85 -22.50
CA GLU A 377 2.81 -17.66 -23.42
C GLU A 377 2.28 -16.87 -24.63
N TYR A 378 2.19 -15.55 -24.51
CA TYR A 378 1.64 -14.69 -25.56
C TYR A 378 2.68 -14.24 -26.57
N PHE A 379 3.93 -14.09 -26.15
CA PHE A 379 5.00 -13.52 -26.96
C PHE A 379 6.19 -14.47 -27.11
N PRO A 380 6.87 -14.45 -28.27
CA PRO A 380 8.10 -15.21 -28.49
C PRO A 380 9.20 -14.78 -27.51
N LYS A 381 10.16 -15.67 -27.24
CA LYS A 381 11.23 -15.47 -26.28
C LYS A 381 12.07 -14.23 -26.58
N GLU A 382 12.24 -13.87 -27.86
CA GLU A 382 13.03 -12.74 -28.37
C GLU A 382 12.47 -11.38 -27.91
N ILE A 383 11.14 -11.29 -27.68
CA ILE A 383 10.48 -10.05 -27.25
C ILE A 383 9.94 -10.12 -25.82
N ALA A 384 10.06 -11.26 -25.16
CA ALA A 384 9.52 -11.48 -23.81
C ALA A 384 10.06 -10.46 -22.79
N GLY A 385 11.35 -10.08 -22.87
CA GLY A 385 11.93 -9.07 -21.99
C GLY A 385 11.29 -7.68 -22.17
N ARG A 386 11.01 -7.28 -23.41
CA ARG A 386 10.34 -6.02 -23.72
C ARG A 386 8.87 -6.04 -23.33
N ALA A 387 8.20 -7.18 -23.49
CA ALA A 387 6.84 -7.39 -23.05
C ALA A 387 6.71 -7.27 -21.51
N ASN A 388 7.65 -7.85 -20.77
CA ASN A 388 7.73 -7.72 -19.33
C ASN A 388 7.98 -6.24 -18.89
N GLY A 389 8.90 -5.54 -19.58
CA GLY A 389 9.14 -4.11 -19.33
C GLY A 389 7.90 -3.26 -19.62
N ALA A 390 7.18 -3.56 -20.71
CA ALA A 390 5.92 -2.91 -21.04
C ALA A 390 4.85 -3.14 -19.96
N LEU A 391 4.73 -4.35 -19.40
CA LEU A 391 3.80 -4.67 -18.32
C LEU A 391 4.22 -4.00 -17.01
N ASN A 392 5.52 -3.94 -16.70
CA ASN A 392 6.06 -3.26 -15.53
C ASN A 392 5.72 -1.77 -15.51
N LEU A 393 5.75 -1.10 -16.67
CA LEU A 393 5.33 0.29 -16.76
C LEU A 393 3.91 0.48 -16.22
N PHE A 394 2.99 -0.44 -16.53
CA PHE A 394 1.62 -0.41 -16.01
C PHE A 394 1.54 -0.78 -14.53
N HIS A 395 2.36 -1.71 -14.04
CA HIS A 395 2.40 -2.07 -12.62
C HIS A 395 2.80 -0.88 -11.75
N PHE A 396 3.93 -0.24 -12.08
CA PHE A 396 4.43 0.90 -11.31
C PHE A 396 3.59 2.16 -11.54
N GLY A 397 3.07 2.37 -12.74
CA GLY A 397 2.11 3.44 -13.04
C GLY A 397 0.82 3.29 -12.22
N ALA A 398 0.27 2.08 -12.15
CA ALA A 398 -0.89 1.79 -11.31
C ALA A 398 -0.60 1.99 -9.82
N ALA A 399 0.58 1.59 -9.35
CA ALA A 399 0.98 1.82 -7.96
C ALA A 399 1.02 3.31 -7.62
N PHE A 400 1.59 4.15 -8.51
CA PHE A 400 1.55 5.60 -8.37
C PHE A 400 0.13 6.12 -8.26
N VAL A 401 -0.73 5.80 -9.24
CA VAL A 401 -2.10 6.30 -9.32
C VAL A 401 -2.95 5.86 -8.12
N ILE A 402 -2.90 4.57 -7.79
CA ILE A 402 -3.70 4.00 -6.69
C ILE A 402 -3.27 4.60 -5.35
N GLN A 403 -1.97 4.74 -5.12
CA GLN A 403 -1.46 5.29 -3.88
C GLN A 403 -1.84 6.76 -3.69
N CYS A 404 -1.74 7.58 -4.75
CA CYS A 404 -2.23 8.96 -4.75
C CYS A 404 -3.75 9.03 -4.51
N ILE A 405 -4.53 8.23 -5.24
CA ILE A 405 -5.99 8.26 -5.14
C ILE A 405 -6.45 7.90 -3.73
N ILE A 406 -5.87 6.86 -3.11
CA ILE A 406 -6.20 6.50 -1.73
C ILE A 406 -5.96 7.70 -0.80
N GLY A 407 -4.80 8.38 -0.93
CA GLY A 407 -4.47 9.55 -0.12
C GLY A 407 -5.47 10.70 -0.33
N VAL A 408 -5.73 11.06 -1.57
CA VAL A 408 -6.69 12.13 -1.92
C VAL A 408 -8.10 11.82 -1.41
N VAL A 409 -8.54 10.56 -1.51
CA VAL A 409 -9.86 10.16 -1.01
C VAL A 409 -9.90 10.21 0.51
N VAL A 410 -8.89 9.68 1.21
CA VAL A 410 -8.85 9.70 2.68
C VAL A 410 -8.81 11.15 3.21
N ALA A 411 -8.09 12.04 2.57
CA ALA A 411 -8.00 13.46 2.92
C ALA A 411 -9.32 14.25 2.78
N GLN A 412 -10.38 13.67 2.17
CA GLN A 412 -11.69 14.32 2.13
C GLN A 412 -12.40 14.34 3.50
N TRP A 413 -11.93 13.55 4.45
CA TRP A 413 -12.47 13.54 5.81
C TRP A 413 -11.54 14.31 6.76
N PRO A 414 -12.09 15.05 7.73
CA PRO A 414 -11.28 15.70 8.73
C PRO A 414 -10.59 14.66 9.62
N SER A 415 -9.31 14.85 9.87
CA SER A 415 -8.58 14.07 10.86
C SER A 415 -8.93 14.57 12.26
N GLN A 416 -9.13 13.65 13.21
CA GLN A 416 -9.33 13.95 14.63
C GLN A 416 -8.12 13.39 15.40
N ASP A 417 -7.40 14.21 16.10
CA ASP A 417 -6.17 13.83 16.83
C ASP A 417 -5.14 13.10 15.97
N GLY A 418 -5.02 13.51 14.70
CA GLY A 418 -4.10 12.89 13.74
C GLY A 418 -4.60 11.57 13.12
N HIS A 419 -5.82 11.12 13.44
CA HIS A 419 -6.44 9.91 12.94
C HIS A 419 -7.60 10.18 12.00
N TYR A 420 -7.67 9.43 10.90
CA TYR A 420 -8.81 9.49 9.99
C TYR A 420 -9.89 8.47 10.37
N PRO A 421 -11.18 8.79 10.12
CA PRO A 421 -12.26 7.86 10.43
C PRO A 421 -12.21 6.62 9.53
N ALA A 422 -12.65 5.47 10.04
CA ALA A 422 -12.64 4.20 9.31
C ALA A 422 -13.35 4.28 7.94
N ILE A 423 -14.41 5.08 7.85
CA ILE A 423 -15.17 5.27 6.60
C ILE A 423 -14.32 5.86 5.48
N ALA A 424 -13.33 6.71 5.78
CA ALA A 424 -12.43 7.29 4.79
C ALA A 424 -11.63 6.20 4.06
N TYR A 425 -11.08 5.27 4.82
CA TYR A 425 -10.34 4.11 4.29
C TYR A 425 -11.26 3.13 3.57
N GLN A 426 -12.46 2.87 4.14
CA GLN A 426 -13.45 1.97 3.52
C GLN A 426 -13.87 2.45 2.14
N VAL A 427 -14.10 3.75 1.96
CA VAL A 427 -14.44 4.36 0.66
C VAL A 427 -13.25 4.29 -0.29
N ALA A 428 -12.04 4.65 0.15
CA ALA A 428 -10.85 4.61 -0.68
C ALA A 428 -10.52 3.19 -1.17
N PHE A 429 -10.56 2.22 -0.26
CA PHE A 429 -10.32 0.80 -0.60
C PHE A 429 -11.47 0.21 -1.41
N GLY A 430 -12.72 0.63 -1.16
CA GLY A 430 -13.89 0.22 -1.92
C GLY A 430 -13.84 0.68 -3.38
N LEU A 431 -13.40 1.92 -3.63
CA LEU A 431 -13.17 2.43 -4.97
C LEU A 431 -12.10 1.60 -5.71
N ASN A 432 -10.98 1.34 -5.04
CA ASN A 432 -9.92 0.51 -5.59
C ASN A 432 -10.36 -0.94 -5.84
N LEU A 433 -11.13 -1.54 -4.92
CA LEU A 433 -11.71 -2.88 -5.04
C LEU A 433 -12.62 -2.98 -6.26
N SER A 434 -13.43 -1.95 -6.51
CA SER A 434 -14.32 -1.89 -7.67
C SER A 434 -13.54 -1.87 -8.99
N LEU A 435 -12.43 -1.12 -9.04
CA LEU A 435 -11.55 -1.09 -10.20
C LEU A 435 -10.91 -2.47 -10.46
N GLN A 436 -10.45 -3.15 -9.42
CA GLN A 436 -9.89 -4.50 -9.51
C GLN A 436 -10.93 -5.53 -9.95
N THR A 437 -12.16 -5.42 -9.43
CA THR A 437 -13.27 -6.31 -9.81
C THR A 437 -13.61 -6.14 -11.28
N ALA A 438 -13.67 -4.90 -11.78
CA ALA A 438 -13.87 -4.62 -13.19
C ALA A 438 -12.74 -5.21 -14.06
N ALA A 439 -11.49 -5.07 -13.61
CA ALA A 439 -10.33 -5.63 -14.30
C ALA A 439 -10.35 -7.18 -14.32
N LEU A 440 -10.79 -7.81 -13.22
CA LEU A 440 -10.96 -9.28 -13.15
C LEU A 440 -12.06 -9.77 -14.10
N LEU A 441 -13.20 -9.09 -14.14
CA LEU A 441 -14.30 -9.40 -15.07
C LEU A 441 -13.84 -9.24 -16.53
N TRP A 442 -13.10 -8.19 -16.84
CA TRP A 442 -12.49 -7.97 -18.15
C TRP A 442 -11.53 -9.09 -18.54
N PHE A 443 -10.66 -9.50 -17.63
CA PHE A 443 -9.74 -10.60 -17.85
C PHE A 443 -10.47 -11.93 -18.08
N ALA A 444 -11.44 -12.26 -17.23
CA ALA A 444 -12.23 -13.46 -17.31
C ALA A 444 -13.00 -13.54 -18.63
N PHE A 445 -13.65 -12.45 -19.03
CA PHE A 445 -14.36 -12.33 -20.30
C PHE A 445 -13.43 -12.56 -21.51
N SER A 446 -12.28 -11.87 -21.51
CA SER A 446 -11.28 -11.99 -22.56
C SER A 446 -10.70 -13.42 -22.65
N TRP A 447 -10.57 -14.12 -21.53
CA TRP A 447 -10.07 -15.50 -21.46
C TRP A 447 -11.12 -16.51 -21.92
N LEU A 448 -12.38 -16.38 -21.50
CA LEU A 448 -13.49 -17.25 -21.89
C LEU A 448 -13.77 -17.15 -23.40
N GLN A 449 -13.78 -15.95 -23.96
CA GLN A 449 -13.95 -15.78 -25.42
C GLN A 449 -12.87 -16.51 -26.22
N ARG A 450 -11.60 -16.42 -25.78
CA ARG A 450 -10.50 -17.12 -26.45
C ARG A 450 -10.64 -18.63 -26.37
N ARG A 451 -11.04 -19.17 -25.21
CA ARG A 451 -11.31 -20.61 -25.07
C ARG A 451 -12.43 -21.10 -25.99
N ALA A 452 -13.55 -20.38 -26.00
CA ALA A 452 -14.67 -20.71 -26.86
C ALA A 452 -14.25 -20.71 -28.35
N TRP A 453 -13.50 -19.70 -28.79
CA TRP A 453 -13.02 -19.61 -30.17
C TRP A 453 -12.07 -20.77 -30.56
N VAL A 454 -11.16 -21.17 -29.69
CA VAL A 454 -10.26 -22.32 -29.90
C VAL A 454 -11.04 -23.61 -29.99
N GLN A 455 -12.06 -23.83 -29.18
CA GLN A 455 -12.91 -25.02 -29.23
C GLN A 455 -13.73 -25.07 -30.52
N VAL A 456 -14.35 -23.97 -30.91
CA VAL A 456 -15.12 -23.89 -32.18
C VAL A 456 -14.23 -24.10 -33.38
N SER A 457 -13.02 -23.52 -33.38
CA SER A 457 -12.06 -23.74 -34.50
C SER A 457 -11.50 -25.15 -34.56
N ALA A 458 -11.34 -25.82 -33.43
CA ALA A 458 -10.94 -27.23 -33.35
C ALA A 458 -12.09 -28.15 -33.83
N PHE A 459 -13.33 -27.85 -33.43
CA PHE A 459 -14.51 -28.56 -33.90
C PHE A 459 -14.69 -28.43 -35.42
N ARG A 460 -14.58 -27.21 -35.98
CA ARG A 460 -14.64 -26.97 -37.43
C ARG A 460 -13.54 -27.73 -38.18
N ARG A 461 -12.31 -27.78 -37.67
CA ARG A 461 -11.22 -28.57 -38.28
C ARG A 461 -11.51 -30.08 -38.29
N ARG A 462 -12.14 -30.60 -37.25
CA ARG A 462 -12.54 -32.03 -37.18
C ARG A 462 -13.73 -32.33 -38.10
N ALA A 463 -14.65 -31.38 -38.27
CA ALA A 463 -15.79 -31.55 -39.17
C ALA A 463 -15.39 -31.51 -40.67
N VAL A 464 -14.45 -30.63 -41.04
CA VAL A 464 -13.92 -30.52 -42.39
C VAL A 464 -13.02 -31.72 -42.79
N GLY A 465 -12.35 -32.36 -41.79
CA GLY A 465 -11.50 -33.55 -42.04
C GLY A 465 -12.27 -34.87 -42.21
N ARG A 466 -13.62 -34.88 -42.17
CA ARG A 466 -14.46 -36.10 -42.32
C ARG A 466 -15.14 -36.28 -43.68
N THR A 467 -14.94 -35.40 -44.62
CA THR A 467 -15.38 -35.64 -46.00
C THR A 467 -14.28 -36.40 -46.76
N PRO A 468 -14.53 -37.64 -47.25
CA PRO A 468 -13.59 -38.34 -48.12
C PRO A 468 -13.63 -37.65 -49.49
N ILE A 469 -12.63 -36.82 -49.78
CA ILE A 469 -12.42 -36.31 -51.12
C ILE A 469 -11.59 -37.32 -51.85
N ALA A 470 -12.19 -37.86 -52.91
CA ALA A 470 -11.55 -38.68 -53.89
C ALA A 470 -10.31 -38.03 -54.48
N LEU A 471 -9.29 -38.85 -54.75
CA LEU A 471 -8.02 -38.50 -55.35
C LEU A 471 -8.19 -37.61 -56.58
N GLY A 472 -7.68 -36.41 -56.48
CA GLY A 472 -7.34 -35.53 -57.59
C GLY A 472 -6.16 -34.70 -57.18
N SER A 473 -5.03 -34.89 -57.81
CA SER A 473 -3.79 -34.17 -57.63
C SER A 473 -3.95 -32.68 -57.87
N ALA A 474 -4.09 -31.90 -56.77
CA ALA A 474 -3.99 -30.46 -56.82
C ALA A 474 -3.20 -29.96 -55.60
N THR A 475 -2.12 -29.28 -55.89
CA THR A 475 -1.29 -28.47 -54.95
C THR A 475 -2.14 -27.65 -53.99
N PRO A 476 -1.81 -27.56 -52.68
CA PRO A 476 -2.57 -26.75 -51.72
C PRO A 476 -2.36 -25.26 -52.02
N SER A 477 -3.28 -24.67 -52.78
CA SER A 477 -3.39 -23.24 -52.88
C SER A 477 -3.82 -22.70 -51.50
N ARG A 478 -2.98 -21.88 -50.88
CA ARG A 478 -3.33 -21.05 -49.74
C ARG A 478 -4.49 -20.16 -50.16
N HIS A 479 -5.73 -20.53 -49.85
CA HIS A 479 -6.85 -19.57 -49.92
C HIS A 479 -6.61 -18.49 -48.90
N PRO A 480 -6.46 -17.23 -49.29
CA PRO A 480 -6.50 -16.11 -48.36
C PRO A 480 -7.90 -16.09 -47.71
N ALA A 481 -7.93 -16.00 -46.37
CA ALA A 481 -9.17 -15.81 -45.61
C ALA A 481 -10.00 -14.72 -46.30
N THR A 482 -11.20 -15.09 -46.73
CA THR A 482 -12.09 -14.22 -47.52
C THR A 482 -12.28 -12.90 -46.75
N GLY A 483 -12.30 -11.77 -47.43
CA GLY A 483 -12.42 -10.43 -46.84
C GLY A 483 -13.60 -10.33 -45.88
N TRP A 484 -14.64 -11.13 -46.06
CA TRP A 484 -15.80 -11.25 -45.16
C TRP A 484 -15.45 -11.81 -43.75
N ASP A 485 -14.54 -12.75 -43.63
CA ASP A 485 -14.11 -13.28 -42.30
C ASP A 485 -13.28 -12.26 -41.54
N ARG A 486 -12.52 -11.43 -42.23
CA ARG A 486 -11.77 -10.30 -41.61
C ARG A 486 -12.69 -9.17 -41.21
N LEU A 487 -13.68 -8.81 -42.02
CA LEU A 487 -14.68 -7.80 -41.67
C LEU A 487 -15.57 -8.23 -40.50
N ASN A 488 -16.03 -9.49 -40.47
CA ASN A 488 -16.83 -9.99 -39.36
C ASN A 488 -16.03 -10.12 -38.03
N SER A 489 -14.75 -10.40 -38.09
CA SER A 489 -13.88 -10.42 -36.90
C SER A 489 -13.62 -9.00 -36.39
N ALA A 490 -13.41 -8.04 -37.30
CA ALA A 490 -13.23 -6.63 -36.96
C ALA A 490 -14.51 -6.00 -36.35
N HIS A 491 -15.68 -6.27 -36.95
CA HIS A 491 -16.96 -5.79 -36.40
C HIS A 491 -17.28 -6.36 -35.03
N ARG A 492 -17.02 -7.64 -34.78
CA ARG A 492 -17.16 -8.24 -33.43
C ARG A 492 -16.17 -7.66 -32.43
N GLN A 493 -14.93 -7.39 -32.84
CA GLN A 493 -13.95 -6.72 -32.00
C GLN A 493 -14.43 -5.30 -31.61
N VAL A 494 -14.90 -4.52 -32.58
CA VAL A 494 -15.44 -3.16 -32.33
C VAL A 494 -16.67 -3.21 -31.41
N ALA A 495 -17.58 -4.18 -31.58
CA ALA A 495 -18.72 -4.37 -30.69
C ALA A 495 -18.30 -4.74 -29.26
N CYS A 496 -17.30 -5.64 -29.10
CA CYS A 496 -16.74 -5.98 -27.79
C CYS A 496 -16.05 -4.78 -27.13
N TRP A 497 -15.31 -3.96 -27.88
CA TRP A 497 -14.70 -2.74 -27.39
C TRP A 497 -15.75 -1.69 -26.95
N ARG A 498 -16.84 -1.55 -27.69
CA ARG A 498 -17.97 -0.68 -27.32
C ARG A 498 -18.65 -1.15 -26.05
N LEU A 499 -18.93 -2.45 -25.92
CA LEU A 499 -19.52 -3.04 -24.71
C LEU A 499 -18.59 -2.92 -23.49
N ALA A 500 -17.30 -3.13 -23.67
CA ALA A 500 -16.32 -2.96 -22.59
C ALA A 500 -16.17 -1.50 -22.17
N ALA A 501 -16.13 -0.58 -23.15
CA ALA A 501 -16.09 0.86 -22.87
C ALA A 501 -17.36 1.34 -22.17
N LEU A 502 -18.54 0.87 -22.61
CA LEU A 502 -19.81 1.16 -21.97
C LEU A 502 -19.90 0.56 -20.56
N GLY A 503 -19.44 -0.67 -20.38
CA GLY A 503 -19.38 -1.33 -19.06
C GLY A 503 -18.44 -0.58 -18.11
N SER A 504 -17.27 -0.18 -18.57
CA SER A 504 -16.31 0.62 -17.78
C SER A 504 -16.84 2.02 -17.48
N ALA A 505 -17.48 2.67 -18.44
CA ALA A 505 -18.11 3.99 -18.26
C ALA A 505 -19.30 3.91 -17.29
N SER A 506 -20.15 2.87 -17.40
CA SER A 506 -21.27 2.65 -16.50
C SER A 506 -20.79 2.36 -15.06
N LEU A 507 -19.72 1.59 -14.91
CA LEU A 507 -19.10 1.33 -13.62
C LEU A 507 -18.47 2.59 -13.03
N ALA A 508 -17.76 3.37 -13.86
CA ALA A 508 -17.20 4.66 -13.44
C ALA A 508 -18.30 5.66 -13.04
N ALA A 509 -19.41 5.70 -13.78
CA ALA A 509 -20.57 6.51 -13.45
C ALA A 509 -21.25 6.05 -12.14
N LEU A 510 -21.38 4.73 -11.93
CA LEU A 510 -21.92 4.17 -10.68
C LEU A 510 -21.02 4.51 -9.50
N LEU A 511 -19.70 4.41 -9.68
CA LEU A 511 -18.71 4.77 -8.66
C LEU A 511 -18.70 6.27 -8.36
N ALA A 512 -18.82 7.11 -9.40
CA ALA A 512 -18.97 8.57 -9.23
C ALA A 512 -20.28 8.92 -8.51
N LEU A 513 -21.38 8.23 -8.81
CA LEU A 513 -22.67 8.37 -8.13
C LEU A 513 -22.61 7.91 -6.67
N THR A 514 -21.96 6.78 -6.38
CA THR A 514 -21.78 6.30 -5.01
C THR A 514 -20.87 7.22 -4.20
N LEU A 515 -19.81 7.75 -4.83
CA LEU A 515 -18.93 8.75 -4.22
C LEU A 515 -19.68 10.06 -3.96
N ALA A 516 -20.42 10.57 -4.95
CA ALA A 516 -21.25 11.76 -4.81
C ALA A 516 -22.34 11.58 -3.72
N ALA A 517 -23.00 10.43 -3.69
CA ALA A 517 -23.99 10.11 -2.66
C ALA A 517 -23.33 9.98 -1.25
N SER A 518 -22.10 9.49 -1.17
CA SER A 518 -21.35 9.41 0.08
C SER A 518 -20.91 10.81 0.54
N VAL A 519 -20.48 11.68 -0.37
CA VAL A 519 -20.12 13.07 -0.07
C VAL A 519 -21.37 13.86 0.37
N VAL A 520 -22.50 13.70 -0.31
CA VAL A 520 -23.77 14.33 0.08
C VAL A 520 -24.30 13.83 1.43
N ARG A 521 -24.09 12.54 1.74
CA ARG A 521 -24.44 11.97 3.04
C ARG A 521 -23.42 12.34 4.14
N ALA A 522 -22.17 12.62 3.80
CA ALA A 522 -21.14 13.08 4.74
C ALA A 522 -21.36 14.53 5.20
N ASN A 523 -22.22 15.31 4.54
CA ASN A 523 -22.74 16.59 5.04
C ASN A 523 -23.72 16.43 6.24
N VAL A 524 -23.79 15.25 6.86
CA VAL A 524 -24.43 15.06 8.15
C VAL A 524 -23.53 15.73 9.21
N THR A 525 -23.92 16.94 9.57
CA THR A 525 -23.66 17.64 10.83
C THR A 525 -22.57 16.99 11.70
N SER A 526 -21.40 17.62 11.73
CA SER A 526 -20.37 17.35 12.74
C SER A 526 -20.96 17.66 14.10
N TYR A 527 -21.49 16.66 14.79
CA TYR A 527 -21.68 16.74 16.24
C TYR A 527 -20.30 16.66 16.87
N THR A 528 -19.75 17.80 17.23
CA THR A 528 -18.63 17.85 18.17
C THR A 528 -19.16 17.45 19.55
N VAL A 529 -19.20 16.15 19.82
CA VAL A 529 -19.29 15.66 21.19
C VAL A 529 -17.88 15.79 21.75
N ALA A 530 -17.61 16.96 22.38
CA ALA A 530 -16.43 17.15 23.19
C ALA A 530 -16.56 16.28 24.44
N THR A 531 -16.13 15.04 24.40
CA THR A 531 -15.87 14.26 25.60
C THR A 531 -14.56 14.75 26.18
N ALA A 532 -14.66 15.61 27.21
CA ALA A 532 -13.52 16.02 28.00
C ALA A 532 -12.89 14.80 28.69
N ARG A 533 -11.81 14.25 28.11
CA ARG A 533 -10.81 13.50 28.86
C ARG A 533 -9.66 14.43 29.21
N ARG A 534 -9.30 14.43 30.49
CA ARG A 534 -8.12 15.13 31.02
C ARG A 534 -6.86 14.72 30.25
N ASP A 535 -6.03 15.74 29.99
CA ASP A 535 -4.68 15.66 29.44
C ASP A 535 -4.56 15.34 27.94
N GLU A 536 -4.83 16.40 27.08
CA GLU A 536 -4.07 16.52 25.82
C GLU A 536 -4.30 17.91 25.18
N ARG A 537 -3.25 18.43 24.56
CA ARG A 537 -3.14 19.76 23.98
C ARG A 537 -4.01 19.90 22.73
N LEU A 538 -4.86 20.91 22.70
CA LEU A 538 -5.73 21.24 21.56
C LEU A 538 -4.96 21.90 20.42
N ALA A 539 -5.15 21.36 19.20
CA ALA A 539 -4.72 21.98 17.97
C ALA A 539 -5.68 23.11 17.54
N VAL A 540 -5.12 24.17 16.97
CA VAL A 540 -5.85 25.35 16.50
C VAL A 540 -6.74 24.99 15.31
N LEU A 541 -8.06 25.16 15.46
CA LEU A 541 -9.03 25.03 14.36
C LEU A 541 -9.11 26.32 13.53
N PRO A 542 -9.35 26.24 12.20
CA PRO A 542 -9.52 27.41 11.36
C PRO A 542 -10.80 28.15 11.71
N LYS A 543 -10.76 29.48 11.54
CA LYS A 543 -11.78 30.47 11.79
C LYS A 543 -13.15 30.07 11.23
N VAL A 544 -14.02 29.55 12.09
CA VAL A 544 -15.45 29.39 11.79
C VAL A 544 -16.10 30.75 11.90
N GLU A 545 -16.84 31.17 10.87
CA GLU A 545 -17.70 32.37 10.95
C GLU A 545 -18.64 32.19 12.13
N ALA A 546 -18.68 33.25 12.98
CA ALA A 546 -19.36 33.25 14.25
C ALA A 546 -20.89 33.13 14.08
N THR A 547 -21.38 31.91 14.06
CA THR A 547 -22.79 31.65 14.34
C THR A 547 -22.98 31.69 15.86
N ALA A 548 -23.93 32.47 16.36
CA ALA A 548 -24.21 32.57 17.79
C ALA A 548 -24.41 31.17 18.42
N PRO A 549 -23.81 30.90 19.59
CA PRO A 549 -23.94 29.58 20.22
C PRO A 549 -25.41 29.23 20.50
N SER A 550 -25.78 27.97 20.29
CA SER A 550 -27.12 27.48 20.59
C SER A 550 -27.38 27.45 22.09
N ASP A 551 -28.66 27.55 22.49
CA ASP A 551 -29.05 27.48 23.92
C ASP A 551 -28.58 26.16 24.57
N ALA A 552 -28.49 25.08 23.84
CA ALA A 552 -27.96 23.81 24.33
C ALA A 552 -26.46 23.89 24.66
N GLN A 553 -25.67 24.58 23.85
CA GLN A 553 -24.24 24.79 24.10
C GLN A 553 -24.02 25.71 25.29
N ILE A 554 -24.81 26.78 25.40
CA ILE A 554 -24.78 27.72 26.54
C ILE A 554 -25.16 26.95 27.82
N ALA A 555 -26.24 26.15 27.79
CA ALA A 555 -26.70 25.35 28.92
C ALA A 555 -25.64 24.36 29.40
N TYR A 556 -24.87 23.78 28.50
CA TYR A 556 -23.77 22.87 28.82
C TYR A 556 -22.66 23.58 29.59
N VAL A 557 -22.19 24.76 29.11
CA VAL A 557 -21.15 25.55 29.76
C VAL A 557 -21.62 26.04 31.13
N LEU A 558 -22.84 26.56 31.23
CA LEU A 558 -23.39 27.05 32.49
C LEU A 558 -23.61 25.93 33.53
N SER A 559 -23.99 24.70 33.05
CA SER A 559 -24.07 23.53 33.92
C SER A 559 -22.70 23.13 34.46
N GLY A 560 -21.64 23.23 33.63
CA GLY A 560 -20.25 23.04 34.04
C GLY A 560 -19.79 24.05 35.06
N PHE A 561 -20.09 25.35 34.85
CA PHE A 561 -19.78 26.41 35.75
C PHE A 561 -20.39 26.21 37.16
N VAL A 562 -21.69 25.92 37.23
CA VAL A 562 -22.37 25.63 38.52
C VAL A 562 -21.75 24.43 39.22
N LYS A 563 -21.46 23.34 38.47
CA LYS A 563 -20.79 22.19 39.05
C LYS A 563 -19.42 22.55 39.62
N ASN A 564 -18.60 23.27 38.87
CA ASN A 564 -17.25 23.65 39.29
C ASN A 564 -17.25 24.54 40.54
N VAL A 565 -18.20 25.46 40.67
CA VAL A 565 -18.30 26.37 41.81
C VAL A 565 -18.92 25.70 43.05
N ARG A 566 -19.95 24.87 42.87
CA ARG A 566 -20.78 24.37 43.98
C ARG A 566 -20.40 22.96 44.42
N SER A 567 -19.70 22.16 43.60
CA SER A 567 -19.27 20.80 44.01
C SER A 567 -18.11 20.86 45.00
N LEU A 568 -18.11 19.95 45.96
CA LEU A 568 -17.07 19.82 46.97
C LEU A 568 -16.60 18.37 47.01
N SER A 569 -15.35 18.14 46.66
CA SER A 569 -14.67 16.84 46.76
C SER A 569 -13.92 16.68 48.07
N VAL A 570 -13.65 15.42 48.44
CA VAL A 570 -12.72 15.11 49.57
C VAL A 570 -11.29 15.48 49.20
N ASP A 571 -10.96 15.41 47.90
CA ASP A 571 -9.63 15.73 47.36
C ASP A 571 -9.47 17.25 47.16
N PRO A 572 -8.55 17.93 47.86
CA PRO A 572 -8.31 19.36 47.69
C PRO A 572 -7.80 19.72 46.27
N VAL A 573 -7.11 18.81 45.59
CA VAL A 573 -6.60 19.07 44.23
C VAL A 573 -7.75 19.20 43.24
N VAL A 574 -8.79 18.37 43.38
CA VAL A 574 -9.98 18.40 42.53
C VAL A 574 -10.76 19.71 42.79
N VAL A 575 -10.94 20.14 44.07
CA VAL A 575 -11.64 21.36 44.41
C VAL A 575 -10.92 22.56 43.81
N ARG A 576 -9.59 22.61 43.93
CA ARG A 576 -8.78 23.68 43.34
C ARG A 576 -8.84 23.72 41.81
N ALA A 577 -8.80 22.56 41.17
CA ALA A 577 -8.91 22.46 39.70
C ALA A 577 -10.28 22.97 39.21
N ASN A 578 -11.38 22.55 39.84
CA ASN A 578 -12.73 23.03 39.54
C ASN A 578 -12.87 24.55 39.69
N TRP A 579 -12.25 25.10 40.74
CA TRP A 579 -12.28 26.53 41.00
C TRP A 579 -11.50 27.33 39.94
N ILE A 580 -10.33 26.82 39.48
CA ILE A 580 -9.55 27.47 38.43
C ILE A 580 -10.33 27.40 37.10
N ASP A 581 -10.96 26.28 36.80
CA ASP A 581 -11.80 26.15 35.60
C ASP A 581 -13.02 27.09 35.63
N ALA A 582 -13.63 27.30 36.79
CA ALA A 582 -14.70 28.29 36.95
C ALA A 582 -14.20 29.73 36.72
N LEU A 583 -13.00 30.08 37.19
CA LEU A 583 -12.37 31.38 36.96
C LEU A 583 -12.05 31.67 35.49
N ASP A 584 -11.73 30.66 34.70
CA ASP A 584 -11.50 30.82 33.27
C ASP A 584 -12.80 31.18 32.48
N HIS A 585 -13.99 31.04 33.11
CA HIS A 585 -15.30 31.31 32.51
C HIS A 585 -16.06 32.48 33.08
N VAL A 586 -15.40 33.40 33.77
CA VAL A 586 -16.03 34.59 34.36
C VAL A 586 -15.38 35.89 33.86
N THR A 587 -16.16 36.98 33.83
CA THR A 587 -15.63 38.33 33.62
C THR A 587 -14.86 38.81 34.86
N ALA A 588 -14.17 39.97 34.79
CA ALA A 588 -13.54 40.57 35.93
C ALA A 588 -14.55 40.82 37.10
N ARG A 589 -15.79 41.19 36.75
CA ARG A 589 -16.89 41.38 37.71
C ARG A 589 -17.36 40.04 38.29
N GLY A 590 -17.55 39.00 37.44
CA GLY A 590 -17.88 37.67 37.89
C GLY A 590 -16.81 37.07 38.80
N ALA A 591 -15.52 37.35 38.52
CA ALA A 591 -14.41 36.90 39.35
C ALA A 591 -14.41 37.57 40.74
N GLN A 592 -14.78 38.86 40.82
CA GLN A 592 -14.97 39.52 42.12
C GLN A 592 -16.09 38.88 42.94
N MET A 593 -17.26 38.65 42.31
CA MET A 593 -18.38 37.98 42.96
C MET A 593 -18.02 36.53 43.40
N LEU A 594 -17.23 35.81 42.61
CA LEU A 594 -16.77 34.48 42.96
C LEU A 594 -15.82 34.49 44.14
N ASN A 595 -14.92 35.50 44.22
CA ASN A 595 -14.02 35.69 45.33
C ASN A 595 -14.79 36.12 46.63
N ASP A 596 -15.81 36.95 46.50
CA ASP A 596 -16.63 37.35 47.65
C ASP A 596 -17.46 36.16 48.17
N TYR A 597 -18.00 35.33 47.27
CA TYR A 597 -18.61 34.06 47.63
C TYR A 597 -17.64 33.14 48.37
N ALA A 598 -16.40 33.02 47.89
CA ALA A 598 -15.38 32.18 48.53
C ALA A 598 -14.98 32.69 49.92
N ARG A 599 -15.06 34.00 50.18
CA ARG A 599 -14.80 34.62 51.50
C ARG A 599 -15.97 34.36 52.47
N GLY A 600 -17.22 34.43 51.99
CA GLY A 600 -18.40 34.24 52.81
C GLY A 600 -18.68 32.76 53.14
N GLU A 601 -18.56 31.89 52.17
CA GLU A 601 -18.82 30.45 52.30
C GLU A 601 -17.63 29.59 51.92
N SER A 602 -16.45 29.84 52.42
CA SER A 602 -15.19 29.21 51.99
C SER A 602 -15.35 27.72 51.74
N PRO A 603 -15.36 27.27 50.47
CA PRO A 603 -15.44 25.85 50.15
C PRO A 603 -14.20 25.09 50.63
N PHE A 604 -13.08 25.76 50.74
CA PHE A 604 -11.79 25.18 51.08
C PHE A 604 -11.68 24.76 52.57
N THR A 605 -12.43 25.41 53.46
CA THR A 605 -12.46 25.07 54.92
C THR A 605 -13.30 23.84 55.21
N LYS A 606 -14.16 23.42 54.25
CA LYS A 606 -15.08 22.28 54.41
C LYS A 606 -14.56 21.00 53.75
N ILE A 607 -13.37 21.07 53.13
CA ILE A 607 -12.72 19.89 52.46
C ILE A 607 -12.45 18.80 53.53
N GLY A 608 -12.74 17.53 53.18
CA GLY A 608 -12.55 16.38 54.03
C GLY A 608 -13.65 16.18 55.11
N ARG A 609 -14.53 17.18 55.36
CA ARG A 609 -15.66 17.07 56.30
C ARG A 609 -17.00 16.88 55.62
N ARG A 610 -17.12 17.39 54.40
CA ARG A 610 -18.37 17.38 53.62
C ARG A 610 -18.08 17.17 52.14
N THR A 611 -18.87 16.34 51.49
CA THR A 611 -18.87 16.17 50.05
C THR A 611 -20.17 16.68 49.48
N VAL A 612 -20.10 17.44 48.36
CA VAL A 612 -21.28 17.97 47.68
C VAL A 612 -21.22 17.56 46.20
N THR A 613 -22.26 16.87 45.75
CA THR A 613 -22.44 16.47 44.36
C THR A 613 -23.60 17.24 43.73
N ILE A 614 -23.40 17.82 42.57
CA ILE A 614 -24.37 18.67 41.87
C ILE A 614 -25.02 17.92 40.72
N ALA A 615 -26.34 17.89 40.68
CA ALA A 615 -27.15 17.43 39.58
C ALA A 615 -27.98 18.59 39.02
N VAL A 616 -27.56 19.17 37.90
CA VAL A 616 -28.31 20.23 37.21
C VAL A 616 -29.52 19.60 36.54
N SER A 617 -30.73 20.09 36.89
CA SER A 617 -32.00 19.55 36.38
C SER A 617 -32.56 20.37 35.22
N LYS A 618 -32.33 21.69 35.19
CA LYS A 618 -32.88 22.57 34.16
C LYS A 618 -32.01 23.81 33.96
N VAL A 619 -31.81 24.19 32.70
CA VAL A 619 -31.25 25.52 32.31
C VAL A 619 -32.18 26.08 31.26
N VAL A 620 -32.69 27.29 31.52
CA VAL A 620 -33.66 27.98 30.66
C VAL A 620 -33.22 29.41 30.43
N ARG A 621 -33.29 29.87 29.20
CA ARG A 621 -33.09 31.26 28.87
C ARG A 621 -34.22 32.11 29.45
N ALA A 622 -33.90 33.06 30.30
CA ALA A 622 -34.84 33.98 30.90
C ALA A 622 -34.88 35.35 30.21
N ALA A 623 -33.74 35.79 29.63
CA ALA A 623 -33.61 36.95 28.78
C ALA A 623 -32.50 36.76 27.78
N GLU A 624 -32.21 37.73 26.90
CA GLU A 624 -31.21 37.62 25.86
C GLU A 624 -29.84 37.21 26.42
N ASP A 625 -29.44 37.74 27.55
CA ASP A 625 -28.14 37.48 28.20
C ASP A 625 -28.29 36.85 29.59
N ALA A 626 -29.49 36.36 29.98
CA ALA A 626 -29.76 35.81 31.31
C ALA A 626 -30.37 34.41 31.23
N PHE A 627 -29.89 33.51 32.11
CA PHE A 627 -30.34 32.16 32.24
C PHE A 627 -30.74 31.80 33.65
N GLU A 628 -31.81 31.05 33.81
CA GLU A 628 -32.24 30.44 35.06
C GLU A 628 -31.75 28.99 35.09
N ILE A 629 -31.06 28.61 36.17
CA ILE A 629 -30.48 27.29 36.37
C ILE A 629 -31.06 26.69 37.63
N ARG A 630 -31.60 25.47 37.54
CA ARG A 630 -32.08 24.73 38.71
C ARG A 630 -31.24 23.44 38.86
N TRP A 631 -30.85 23.17 40.13
CA TRP A 631 -30.06 21.97 40.43
C TRP A 631 -30.40 21.43 41.82
N GLU A 632 -30.02 20.18 42.04
CA GLU A 632 -30.08 19.45 43.32
C GLU A 632 -28.66 19.26 43.85
N GLU A 633 -28.43 19.61 45.10
CA GLU A 633 -27.20 19.32 45.83
C GLU A 633 -27.41 18.12 46.73
N ARG A 634 -26.57 17.13 46.58
CA ARG A 634 -26.50 15.94 47.44
C ARG A 634 -25.29 16.14 48.36
N ILE A 635 -25.58 16.31 49.62
CA ILE A 635 -24.61 16.63 50.64
C ILE A 635 -24.40 15.41 51.53
N LEU A 636 -23.15 14.95 51.59
CA LEU A 636 -22.73 13.86 52.45
C LEU A 636 -21.76 14.42 53.51
N GLU A 637 -22.13 14.39 54.79
CA GLU A 637 -21.28 14.74 55.90
C GLU A 637 -20.85 13.45 56.62
N THR A 638 -19.63 13.44 57.17
CA THR A 638 -19.04 12.26 57.83
C THR A 638 -19.94 11.83 59.00
N GLY A 639 -20.57 10.64 58.90
CA GLY A 639 -21.45 10.09 59.94
C GLY A 639 -22.93 10.52 59.87
N ALA A 640 -23.37 11.26 58.83
CA ALA A 640 -24.72 11.71 58.66
C ALA A 640 -25.41 11.10 57.40
N HIS A 641 -26.77 11.13 57.40
CA HIS A 641 -27.54 10.77 56.22
C HIS A 641 -27.34 11.75 55.08
N VAL A 642 -27.48 11.28 53.81
CA VAL A 642 -27.41 12.10 52.62
C VAL A 642 -28.55 13.15 52.63
N LYS A 643 -28.20 14.45 52.73
CA LYS A 643 -29.12 15.56 52.64
C LYS A 643 -29.27 15.99 51.18
N ARG A 644 -30.49 16.24 50.72
CA ARG A 644 -30.79 16.79 49.38
C ARG A 644 -31.37 18.17 49.54
N GLU A 645 -30.79 19.10 48.79
CA GLU A 645 -31.27 20.50 48.78
C GLU A 645 -31.41 20.96 47.33
N ARG A 646 -32.48 21.70 47.03
CA ARG A 646 -32.70 22.26 45.70
C ARG A 646 -32.36 23.75 45.70
N PHE A 647 -31.79 24.18 44.60
CA PHE A 647 -31.37 25.56 44.39
C PHE A 647 -31.84 26.06 43.03
N THR A 648 -32.18 27.32 42.97
CA THR A 648 -32.44 28.07 41.76
C THR A 648 -31.46 29.24 41.68
N GLY A 649 -30.79 29.39 40.54
CA GLY A 649 -29.83 30.47 40.31
C GLY A 649 -30.16 31.21 39.02
N ALA A 650 -29.89 32.52 39.04
CA ALA A 650 -29.91 33.38 37.86
C ALA A 650 -28.46 33.72 37.48
N VAL A 651 -28.12 33.56 36.20
CA VAL A 651 -26.79 33.80 35.66
C VAL A 651 -26.90 34.72 34.45
N SER A 652 -26.13 35.82 34.43
CA SER A 652 -25.99 36.63 33.21
C SER A 652 -24.65 36.35 32.53
N ILE A 653 -24.68 36.33 31.21
CA ILE A 653 -23.54 35.98 30.36
C ILE A 653 -23.14 37.11 29.44
N VAL A 654 -21.86 37.13 29.05
CA VAL A 654 -21.30 38.04 28.04
C VAL A 654 -20.45 37.23 27.09
N PHE A 655 -20.54 37.49 25.78
CA PHE A 655 -19.68 36.90 24.78
C PHE A 655 -18.49 37.80 24.48
N SER A 656 -17.28 37.28 24.55
CA SER A 656 -16.05 37.95 24.19
C SER A 656 -15.12 37.01 23.44
N SER A 657 -14.62 37.45 22.29
CA SER A 657 -13.70 36.62 21.48
C SER A 657 -12.39 36.41 22.22
N PRO A 658 -11.97 35.15 22.46
CA PRO A 658 -10.73 34.88 23.16
C PRO A 658 -9.53 35.23 22.28
N ASN A 659 -8.59 36.03 22.83
CA ASN A 659 -7.47 36.61 22.09
C ASN A 659 -6.16 35.81 22.20
N THR A 660 -6.12 34.73 22.97
CA THR A 660 -4.91 33.91 23.14
C THR A 660 -5.18 32.43 22.94
N PRO A 661 -4.21 31.68 22.42
CA PRO A 661 -4.36 30.22 22.20
C PRO A 661 -4.78 29.46 23.47
N ARG A 662 -4.33 29.89 24.64
CA ARG A 662 -4.69 29.28 25.91
C ARG A 662 -6.17 29.52 26.29
N LEU A 663 -6.71 30.69 25.99
CA LEU A 663 -8.13 31.03 26.24
C LEU A 663 -9.02 30.29 25.21
N ILE A 664 -8.60 30.17 23.96
CA ILE A 664 -9.33 29.43 22.93
C ILE A 664 -9.48 27.94 23.32
N SER A 665 -8.43 27.35 23.91
CA SER A 665 -8.48 25.93 24.31
C SER A 665 -9.36 25.67 25.52
N LYS A 666 -9.56 26.67 26.42
CA LYS A 666 -10.34 26.54 27.66
C LYS A 666 -11.78 27.00 27.52
N ASN A 667 -12.01 28.08 26.77
CA ASN A 667 -13.32 28.66 26.52
C ASN A 667 -13.52 28.99 25.04
N PRO A 668 -13.71 27.93 24.20
CA PRO A 668 -13.80 28.09 22.76
C PRO A 668 -15.02 28.89 22.29
N LEU A 669 -16.08 28.93 23.10
CA LEU A 669 -17.29 29.72 22.80
C LEU A 669 -17.15 31.19 23.16
N GLY A 670 -16.09 31.57 23.88
CA GLY A 670 -15.95 32.92 24.39
C GLY A 670 -17.10 33.37 25.32
N LEU A 671 -17.74 32.44 26.01
CA LEU A 671 -18.84 32.66 26.91
C LEU A 671 -18.31 32.92 28.31
N TYR A 672 -18.62 34.08 28.89
CA TYR A 672 -18.22 34.46 30.24
C TYR A 672 -19.45 34.78 31.10
N VAL A 673 -19.46 34.29 32.34
CA VAL A 673 -20.45 34.61 33.36
C VAL A 673 -20.06 35.98 33.95
N ASP A 674 -20.97 36.97 33.83
CA ASP A 674 -20.77 38.33 34.34
C ASP A 674 -21.33 38.49 35.74
N ARG A 675 -22.54 37.99 35.98
CA ARG A 675 -23.20 38.01 37.27
C ARG A 675 -23.90 36.71 37.54
N PHE A 676 -23.94 36.29 38.77
CA PHE A 676 -24.71 35.15 39.23
C PHE A 676 -25.30 35.36 40.60
N SER A 677 -26.45 34.82 40.85
CA SER A 677 -27.08 34.73 42.15
C SER A 677 -27.79 33.40 42.27
N TRP A 678 -27.84 32.84 43.44
CA TRP A 678 -28.59 31.63 43.74
C TRP A 678 -29.26 31.71 45.11
N SER A 679 -30.43 31.07 45.21
CA SER A 679 -31.19 30.89 46.44
C SER A 679 -31.57 29.43 46.62
N ARG A 680 -31.69 29.04 47.86
CA ARG A 680 -32.23 27.71 48.19
C ARG A 680 -33.74 27.77 48.01
N ASP A 681 -34.30 26.76 47.34
CA ASP A 681 -35.76 26.61 47.22
C ASP A 681 -36.33 26.25 48.60
N SER A 682 -37.19 27.09 49.18
CA SER A 682 -37.90 26.75 50.38
C SER A 682 -38.95 25.70 50.07
N ILE A 683 -38.69 24.44 50.46
CA ILE A 683 -39.69 23.38 50.44
C ILE A 683 -40.66 23.74 51.58
N GLY A 684 -41.87 24.22 51.24
CA GLY A 684 -42.98 24.22 52.19
C GLY A 684 -43.18 22.75 52.64
N ASP A 685 -43.18 22.54 53.96
CA ASP A 685 -43.55 21.28 54.58
C ASP A 685 -44.93 20.84 54.08
N ALA A 686 -44.98 19.95 53.08
CA ALA A 686 -46.14 19.16 52.75
C ALA A 686 -45.93 17.79 53.36
N SER A 687 -46.46 17.63 54.57
CA SER A 687 -46.99 16.47 55.28
C SER A 687 -46.86 15.12 54.55
N HIS A 688 -46.33 14.16 55.30
CA HIS A 688 -46.72 12.76 55.34
C HIS A 688 -47.89 12.37 54.44
N GLU A 689 -47.61 11.63 53.42
CA GLU A 689 -48.55 10.71 52.86
C GLU A 689 -47.89 9.31 52.80
N SER A 690 -48.53 8.45 53.55
CA SER A 690 -48.25 7.05 53.80
C SER A 690 -48.06 6.26 52.50
N ASP A 691 -46.96 5.62 52.39
CA ASP A 691 -46.76 4.54 51.45
C ASP A 691 -47.14 3.20 52.13
N SER A 692 -48.38 2.80 51.92
CA SER A 692 -48.83 1.44 52.12
C SER A 692 -49.39 0.93 50.80
N SER A 693 -48.74 -0.08 50.23
CA SER A 693 -49.15 -0.98 49.19
C SER A 693 -48.21 -1.00 47.96
N PHE A 694 -47.28 -1.96 47.98
CA PHE A 694 -47.35 -3.04 47.00
C PHE A 694 -46.37 -4.17 47.41
N ARG A 695 -46.95 -5.35 47.59
CA ARG A 695 -46.31 -6.65 47.69
C ARG A 695 -45.66 -7.08 46.36
#